data_f4355b77f7db3d7288bd53438cd9c786
#
_entry.id   f4355b77f7db3d7288bd53438cd9c786
#
_cell.length_a   1.000
_cell.length_b   1.000
_cell.length_c   1.000
_cell.angle_alpha   90.00
_cell.angle_beta   90.00
_cell.angle_gamma   90.00
#
_symmetry.space_group_name_H-M   'P 1'
#
loop_
_entity.id
_entity.type
_entity.pdbx_description
1 polymer ?
#
loop_
_entity_poly.entity_id
_entity_poly.type
_entity_poly.pdbx_seq_one_letter_code
_entity_poly.pdbx_strand_id
1 'polypeptide(L)'
;MALYQLKSSFAGGELSPSMYGRTDIAKYDSGAATLRNFLVLRYGGAANRPGFKFIAQTYNNKKAVLIPFMYSTDQNYIVEITAGRCRFYKDGDIVRDDNGSPYSIENFFVDKDLEDAAKIKYTQSADVLFIVHPEHAPMTLTRYGELDWRFERMDITGGPFDASQYSSSSVSIKTQQWTVPGSYVVNIPSGAGTINLEIAGAGGGGGGGGGIFASKTGANGGRGELIVTTMKVSGASSLKVKVGQGGTGGLVGLSNDDSKDISSVFGGTGESSSVEDILARGGTGGGCAYYYLDSDGYGHQRNGTAATSYGNGGLGGAGASRMNNGSAGNSGWVKITYGLSLGDNTTVNASSTDGDITLTASNDIFAESDEGSLFSLTHFLETEYKKGTPSSTGGNLQVSVLPKSNVYVESFGFWDGNFSLERYDPVSSQWVNVRTQSGNRSQNYSLTEENTSESIASYRVTSTEFNTGVWDGENEKQRGYITIQSIGGDYTGHVLITEYVSPKVVKGIVKKQLGSTDETRDFAFAAWNGEKGYPSATGFYEDRLVFAGSKGFPQTFWTSKTGDYYNFGTSIPSADDDGITATLNGGQMNGIKAIIAFGEMLLLTAGGEFKVSGGGKALSGSNVLSQPQEYRGVSDVNPVTIGSRIIYVQHQGNIIRDLAYSYDVDKYTGDDLNLLASHLFEGHKIISMTYQQIPNSIVWCVRDDGLLLGLTYIKEQDIYAWHQHTTAGGKFVSVCNIGGSTEDKLYAVIERGGQYYVEIMESRDKSTNVEDQFFVDSGITYEGEPTDEISGLEHLEGYTVAILADGNVLPQQTVENGKVVLGNKYKKVHVGLPIDAEIKTLPIDFTAQDGTYLSRKKRIASFIAMLKDSRGGVYGMRDDALDEIKWRSNEAYGEPIALKTEKVKIVVKSASWSETQQVIIKQPDPLPMTVLSLIPEIEG
;
A
#
# COMPACT_ATOMS: atom_id res chain seq x y z
N MET A 1 -42.73 46.61 -16.12
CA MET A 1 -41.40 46.93 -16.64
C MET A 1 -40.72 45.62 -16.93
N ALA A 2 -40.18 45.38 -18.14
CA ALA A 2 -39.49 44.13 -18.44
C ALA A 2 -38.16 44.12 -17.71
N LEU A 3 -37.89 43.06 -16.96
CA LEU A 3 -36.64 42.87 -16.23
C LEU A 3 -35.82 41.81 -16.97
N TYR A 4 -34.53 42.06 -17.15
CA TYR A 4 -33.59 41.13 -17.74
C TYR A 4 -32.72 40.57 -16.62
N GLN A 5 -32.77 39.26 -16.41
CA GLN A 5 -31.89 38.58 -15.45
C GLN A 5 -30.86 37.75 -16.22
N LEU A 6 -29.58 38.03 -16.02
CA LEU A 6 -28.52 37.28 -16.67
C LEU A 6 -28.18 36.03 -15.88
N LYS A 7 -28.38 34.86 -16.48
CA LYS A 7 -27.77 33.61 -16.05
C LYS A 7 -26.45 33.42 -16.81
N SER A 8 -25.36 33.81 -16.18
CA SER A 8 -24.05 33.94 -16.83
C SER A 8 -23.33 32.60 -16.96
N SER A 9 -23.72 31.59 -16.22
CA SER A 9 -23.01 30.30 -16.24
C SER A 9 -23.89 29.18 -15.68
N PHE A 10 -23.45 27.92 -15.87
CA PHE A 10 -24.01 26.70 -15.30
C PHE A 10 -23.02 26.03 -14.31
N ALA A 11 -22.03 26.78 -13.81
CA ALA A 11 -20.97 26.29 -12.90
C ALA A 11 -21.49 25.76 -11.55
N GLY A 12 -22.75 26.06 -11.19
CA GLY A 12 -23.41 25.47 -10.04
C GLY A 12 -23.85 24.00 -10.25
N GLY A 13 -23.91 23.58 -11.51
CA GLY A 13 -24.39 22.23 -11.85
C GLY A 13 -25.88 21.99 -11.63
N GLU A 14 -26.29 20.76 -11.61
CA GLU A 14 -27.66 20.35 -11.27
C GLU A 14 -27.87 20.43 -9.76
N LEU A 15 -28.91 21.14 -9.33
CA LEU A 15 -29.20 21.37 -7.90
C LEU A 15 -30.48 20.60 -7.49
N SER A 16 -30.45 20.07 -6.28
CA SER A 16 -31.59 19.36 -5.68
C SER A 16 -32.82 20.24 -5.61
N PRO A 17 -34.01 19.70 -5.85
CA PRO A 17 -35.30 20.39 -5.60
C PRO A 17 -35.41 20.96 -4.17
N SER A 18 -34.72 20.35 -3.20
CA SER A 18 -34.65 20.87 -1.82
C SER A 18 -33.93 22.22 -1.70
N MET A 19 -33.23 22.64 -2.76
CA MET A 19 -32.54 23.94 -2.84
C MET A 19 -33.40 25.05 -3.48
N TYR A 20 -34.59 24.72 -3.98
CA TYR A 20 -35.45 25.70 -4.64
C TYR A 20 -35.84 26.83 -3.68
N GLY A 21 -35.79 28.07 -4.17
CA GLY A 21 -35.98 29.25 -3.33
C GLY A 21 -34.79 29.71 -2.51
N ARG A 22 -33.65 28.94 -2.48
CA ARG A 22 -32.43 29.32 -1.76
C ARG A 22 -31.60 30.33 -2.57
N THR A 23 -32.21 31.46 -2.89
CA THR A 23 -31.54 32.58 -3.61
C THR A 23 -30.44 33.26 -2.81
N ASP A 24 -30.29 32.91 -1.54
CA ASP A 24 -29.19 33.32 -0.67
C ASP A 24 -27.85 32.62 -0.97
N ILE A 25 -27.90 31.49 -1.70
CA ILE A 25 -26.71 30.72 -2.06
C ILE A 25 -26.23 31.15 -3.45
N ALA A 26 -24.97 31.63 -3.55
CA ALA A 26 -24.41 32.11 -4.81
C ALA A 26 -24.47 31.08 -5.96
N LYS A 27 -24.43 29.77 -5.66
CA LYS A 27 -24.55 28.70 -6.65
C LYS A 27 -25.97 28.56 -7.24
N TYR A 28 -27.00 29.15 -6.63
CA TYR A 28 -28.36 29.13 -7.15
C TYR A 28 -28.45 29.81 -8.53
N ASP A 29 -27.86 30.97 -8.67
CA ASP A 29 -27.88 31.73 -9.93
C ASP A 29 -27.15 31.01 -11.08
N SER A 30 -26.13 30.23 -10.76
CA SER A 30 -25.39 29.43 -11.74
C SER A 30 -25.81 27.94 -11.80
N GLY A 31 -26.81 27.52 -11.02
CA GLY A 31 -27.30 26.14 -11.01
C GLY A 31 -28.39 25.89 -12.05
N ALA A 32 -28.70 24.65 -12.31
CA ALA A 32 -29.81 24.19 -13.16
C ALA A 32 -30.72 23.23 -12.39
N ALA A 33 -31.97 23.09 -12.79
CA ALA A 33 -32.86 22.06 -12.25
C ALA A 33 -32.62 20.70 -12.91
N THR A 34 -32.13 20.69 -14.16
CA THR A 34 -31.75 19.48 -14.89
C THR A 34 -30.62 19.80 -15.85
N LEU A 35 -29.59 18.98 -15.83
CA LEU A 35 -28.51 18.95 -16.81
C LEU A 35 -28.35 17.51 -17.29
N ARG A 36 -29.30 17.04 -18.13
CA ARG A 36 -29.27 15.68 -18.68
C ARG A 36 -28.55 15.68 -20.02
N ASN A 37 -27.56 14.84 -20.16
CA ASN A 37 -26.68 14.73 -21.33
C ASN A 37 -26.03 16.07 -21.75
N PHE A 38 -25.84 16.99 -20.78
CA PHE A 38 -25.07 18.21 -20.93
C PHE A 38 -23.91 18.18 -19.95
N LEU A 39 -22.73 18.51 -20.42
CA LEU A 39 -21.50 18.71 -19.65
C LEU A 39 -21.43 20.16 -19.18
N VAL A 40 -21.01 20.42 -17.99
CA VAL A 40 -20.59 21.77 -17.59
C VAL A 40 -19.15 21.96 -17.98
N LEU A 41 -18.90 22.94 -18.83
CA LEU A 41 -17.58 23.25 -19.31
C LEU A 41 -16.77 24.02 -18.26
N ARG A 42 -15.43 23.91 -18.34
CA ARG A 42 -14.50 24.58 -17.41
C ARG A 42 -14.67 26.11 -17.30
N TYR A 43 -15.32 26.74 -18.26
CA TYR A 43 -15.62 28.17 -18.28
C TYR A 43 -17.05 28.51 -17.89
N GLY A 44 -17.82 27.56 -17.40
CA GLY A 44 -19.18 27.75 -16.91
C GLY A 44 -20.29 27.58 -17.93
N GLY A 45 -20.02 27.41 -19.23
CA GLY A 45 -21.05 27.07 -20.24
C GLY A 45 -21.52 25.63 -20.09
N ALA A 46 -22.70 25.29 -20.63
CA ALA A 46 -23.19 23.92 -20.72
C ALA A 46 -23.22 23.47 -22.19
N ALA A 47 -22.67 22.29 -22.46
CA ALA A 47 -22.60 21.71 -23.79
C ALA A 47 -23.14 20.29 -23.78
N ASN A 48 -23.96 19.90 -24.77
CA ASN A 48 -24.39 18.51 -24.86
C ASN A 48 -23.16 17.60 -25.04
N ARG A 49 -23.16 16.42 -24.38
CA ARG A 49 -22.07 15.46 -24.50
C ARG A 49 -22.03 14.89 -25.94
N PRO A 50 -20.83 14.57 -26.43
CA PRO A 50 -20.70 13.78 -27.65
C PRO A 50 -21.25 12.36 -27.44
N GLY A 51 -21.49 11.67 -28.55
CA GLY A 51 -21.98 10.31 -28.54
C GLY A 51 -20.97 9.29 -28.11
N PHE A 52 -21.45 8.12 -27.73
CA PHE A 52 -20.63 6.93 -27.51
C PHE A 52 -20.56 6.11 -28.80
N LYS A 53 -19.36 5.92 -29.33
CA LYS A 53 -19.09 5.09 -30.50
C LYS A 53 -19.03 3.62 -30.07
N PHE A 54 -19.73 2.77 -30.75
CA PHE A 54 -19.66 1.32 -30.56
C PHE A 54 -18.29 0.79 -30.98
N ILE A 55 -17.69 -0.08 -30.17
CA ILE A 55 -16.43 -0.76 -30.50
C ILE A 55 -16.67 -2.26 -30.66
N ALA A 56 -17.16 -2.93 -29.64
CA ALA A 56 -17.37 -4.36 -29.65
C ALA A 56 -18.37 -4.81 -28.57
N GLN A 57 -18.97 -5.97 -28.75
CA GLN A 57 -19.63 -6.69 -27.69
C GLN A 57 -18.58 -7.28 -26.74
N THR A 58 -18.84 -7.29 -25.43
CA THR A 58 -17.96 -7.93 -24.45
C THR A 58 -17.75 -9.43 -24.72
N TYR A 59 -16.67 -9.99 -24.23
CA TYR A 59 -16.37 -11.42 -24.44
C TYR A 59 -17.54 -12.29 -23.98
N ASN A 60 -18.06 -13.12 -24.88
CA ASN A 60 -19.22 -13.99 -24.65
C ASN A 60 -20.42 -13.29 -24.03
N ASN A 61 -20.59 -11.99 -24.29
CA ASN A 61 -21.68 -11.19 -23.72
C ASN A 61 -21.72 -11.20 -22.19
N LYS A 62 -20.57 -11.23 -21.54
CA LYS A 62 -20.46 -11.21 -20.09
C LYS A 62 -20.28 -9.81 -19.55
N LYS A 63 -20.73 -9.59 -18.32
CA LYS A 63 -20.40 -8.38 -17.57
C LYS A 63 -18.89 -8.18 -17.53
N ALA A 64 -18.43 -6.96 -17.76
CA ALA A 64 -17.04 -6.64 -17.85
C ALA A 64 -16.66 -5.45 -16.97
N VAL A 65 -15.40 -5.42 -16.54
CA VAL A 65 -14.74 -4.27 -15.92
C VAL A 65 -13.64 -3.78 -16.85
N LEU A 66 -13.51 -2.47 -16.97
CA LEU A 66 -12.44 -1.86 -17.73
C LEU A 66 -11.36 -1.32 -16.79
N ILE A 67 -10.09 -1.66 -17.07
CA ILE A 67 -8.93 -1.19 -16.34
C ILE A 67 -7.97 -0.50 -17.29
N PRO A 68 -7.42 0.68 -16.95
CA PRO A 68 -6.43 1.35 -17.80
C PRO A 68 -5.06 0.69 -17.61
N PHE A 69 -4.32 0.58 -18.70
CA PHE A 69 -2.92 0.17 -18.73
C PHE A 69 -2.11 1.21 -19.51
N MET A 70 -1.31 1.98 -18.79
CA MET A 70 -0.52 3.08 -19.35
C MET A 70 0.92 2.65 -19.55
N TYR A 71 1.28 2.29 -20.79
CA TYR A 71 2.65 1.92 -21.13
C TYR A 71 3.54 3.14 -21.44
N SER A 72 3.01 4.07 -22.25
CA SER A 72 3.67 5.33 -22.59
C SER A 72 2.63 6.39 -22.92
N THR A 73 3.06 7.61 -23.23
CA THR A 73 2.14 8.69 -23.67
C THR A 73 1.36 8.34 -24.94
N ASP A 74 1.90 7.49 -25.80
CA ASP A 74 1.34 7.16 -27.12
C ASP A 74 0.87 5.70 -27.24
N GLN A 75 1.14 4.86 -26.25
CA GLN A 75 0.77 3.44 -26.23
C GLN A 75 0.02 3.10 -24.95
N ASN A 76 -1.25 3.34 -25.00
CA ASN A 76 -2.16 3.10 -23.87
C ASN A 76 -3.19 2.06 -24.27
N TYR A 77 -3.56 1.19 -23.33
CA TYR A 77 -4.52 0.13 -23.53
C TYR A 77 -5.64 0.20 -22.48
N ILE A 78 -6.84 -0.16 -22.88
CA ILE A 78 -7.90 -0.52 -21.93
C ILE A 78 -7.97 -2.03 -21.89
N VAL A 79 -7.92 -2.58 -20.70
CA VAL A 79 -8.07 -4.02 -20.46
C VAL A 79 -9.52 -4.29 -20.06
N GLU A 80 -10.23 -5.04 -20.88
CA GLU A 80 -11.53 -5.62 -20.53
C GLU A 80 -11.30 -6.89 -19.74
N ILE A 81 -11.80 -6.95 -18.52
CA ILE A 81 -11.79 -8.15 -17.68
C ILE A 81 -13.22 -8.70 -17.65
N THR A 82 -13.39 -9.91 -18.19
CA THR A 82 -14.59 -10.73 -18.05
C THR A 82 -14.25 -11.99 -17.28
N ALA A 83 -15.23 -12.77 -16.86
CA ALA A 83 -14.99 -14.07 -16.24
C ALA A 83 -14.25 -15.01 -17.22
N GLY A 84 -13.03 -15.38 -16.83
CA GLY A 84 -12.15 -16.29 -17.55
C GLY A 84 -11.34 -15.68 -18.70
N ARG A 85 -11.58 -14.42 -19.12
CA ARG A 85 -10.87 -13.81 -20.27
C ARG A 85 -10.60 -12.32 -20.06
N CYS A 86 -9.41 -11.88 -20.56
CA CYS A 86 -9.08 -10.49 -20.79
C CYS A 86 -9.00 -10.20 -22.27
N ARG A 87 -9.49 -9.02 -22.71
CA ARG A 87 -9.29 -8.46 -24.05
C ARG A 87 -8.74 -7.05 -23.96
N PHE A 88 -8.20 -6.54 -25.04
CA PHE A 88 -7.45 -5.30 -25.05
C PHE A 88 -8.01 -4.35 -26.12
N TYR A 89 -8.09 -3.07 -25.78
CA TYR A 89 -8.51 -2.00 -26.66
C TYR A 89 -7.40 -0.96 -26.74
N LYS A 90 -7.17 -0.46 -27.95
CA LYS A 90 -6.19 0.57 -28.25
C LYS A 90 -6.76 1.53 -29.29
N ASP A 91 -6.54 2.82 -29.10
CA ASP A 91 -6.93 3.89 -30.03
C ASP A 91 -8.42 3.88 -30.48
N GLY A 92 -9.32 3.34 -29.66
CA GLY A 92 -10.74 3.28 -29.94
C GLY A 92 -11.17 2.08 -30.77
N ASP A 93 -10.32 1.05 -30.89
CA ASP A 93 -10.64 -0.24 -31.53
C ASP A 93 -10.16 -1.40 -30.63
N ILE A 94 -10.66 -2.61 -30.91
CA ILE A 94 -10.22 -3.84 -30.25
C ILE A 94 -8.92 -4.34 -30.87
N VAL A 95 -7.97 -4.75 -30.02
CA VAL A 95 -6.72 -5.37 -30.49
C VAL A 95 -7.03 -6.73 -31.13
N ARG A 96 -6.50 -6.98 -32.33
CA ARG A 96 -6.73 -8.20 -33.10
C ARG A 96 -5.45 -9.01 -33.26
N ASP A 97 -5.60 -10.31 -33.29
CA ASP A 97 -4.51 -11.24 -33.63
C ASP A 97 -4.16 -11.21 -35.14
N ASP A 98 -3.13 -11.96 -35.51
CA ASP A 98 -2.68 -12.05 -36.90
C ASP A 98 -3.73 -12.63 -37.87
N ASN A 99 -4.80 -13.24 -37.35
CA ASN A 99 -5.92 -13.78 -38.13
C ASN A 99 -7.08 -12.77 -38.21
N GLY A 100 -6.94 -11.59 -37.60
CA GLY A 100 -7.98 -10.56 -37.54
C GLY A 100 -9.06 -10.81 -36.47
N SER A 101 -8.89 -11.83 -35.62
CA SER A 101 -9.82 -12.10 -34.50
C SER A 101 -9.45 -11.26 -33.29
N PRO A 102 -10.43 -10.89 -32.42
CA PRO A 102 -10.13 -10.20 -31.16
C PRO A 102 -9.13 -10.97 -30.30
N TYR A 103 -7.98 -10.34 -30.01
CA TYR A 103 -6.96 -10.94 -29.16
C TYR A 103 -7.44 -11.06 -27.70
N SER A 104 -7.23 -12.23 -27.08
CA SER A 104 -7.63 -12.46 -25.70
C SER A 104 -6.74 -13.47 -24.99
N ILE A 105 -6.57 -13.29 -23.68
CA ILE A 105 -5.85 -14.21 -22.79
C ILE A 105 -6.73 -14.71 -21.66
N GLU A 106 -6.33 -15.78 -21.00
CA GLU A 106 -7.05 -16.32 -19.84
C GLU A 106 -6.80 -15.46 -18.59
N ASN A 107 -7.78 -15.42 -17.67
CA ASN A 107 -7.65 -14.88 -16.33
C ASN A 107 -8.31 -15.79 -15.30
N PHE A 108 -8.17 -15.48 -14.01
CA PHE A 108 -8.66 -16.32 -12.91
C PHE A 108 -10.02 -15.88 -12.34
N PHE A 109 -10.62 -14.77 -12.84
CA PHE A 109 -11.89 -14.26 -12.33
C PHE A 109 -13.06 -15.12 -12.78
N VAL A 110 -14.08 -15.20 -11.94
CA VAL A 110 -15.36 -15.85 -12.21
C VAL A 110 -16.50 -14.83 -12.23
N ASP A 111 -17.70 -15.23 -12.73
CA ASP A 111 -18.83 -14.31 -12.87
C ASP A 111 -19.19 -13.62 -11.54
N LYS A 112 -19.07 -14.31 -10.39
CA LYS A 112 -19.33 -13.77 -9.06
C LYS A 112 -18.40 -12.60 -8.67
N ASP A 113 -17.15 -12.64 -9.10
CA ASP A 113 -16.18 -11.58 -8.78
C ASP A 113 -16.56 -10.26 -9.49
N LEU A 114 -17.18 -10.37 -10.66
CA LEU A 114 -17.61 -9.23 -11.46
C LEU A 114 -18.98 -8.67 -11.04
N GLU A 115 -19.70 -9.33 -10.12
CA GLU A 115 -20.90 -8.74 -9.51
C GLU A 115 -20.54 -7.49 -8.69
N ASP A 116 -19.42 -7.53 -7.98
CA ASP A 116 -18.87 -6.41 -7.22
C ASP A 116 -17.46 -6.02 -7.75
N ALA A 117 -17.48 -5.49 -8.95
CA ALA A 117 -16.28 -5.11 -9.69
C ALA A 117 -15.38 -4.11 -8.96
N ALA A 118 -15.93 -3.34 -8.02
CA ALA A 118 -15.17 -2.40 -7.19
C ALA A 118 -14.16 -3.08 -6.26
N LYS A 119 -14.26 -4.41 -6.04
CA LYS A 119 -13.28 -5.19 -5.28
C LYS A 119 -12.02 -5.54 -6.06
N ILE A 120 -12.04 -5.40 -7.38
CA ILE A 120 -10.84 -5.55 -8.21
C ILE A 120 -10.02 -4.29 -8.05
N LYS A 121 -8.88 -4.37 -7.35
CA LYS A 121 -7.95 -3.27 -7.15
C LYS A 121 -6.69 -3.52 -7.95
N TYR A 122 -6.10 -2.44 -8.42
CA TYR A 122 -4.89 -2.54 -9.22
C TYR A 122 -3.96 -1.35 -8.97
N THR A 123 -2.69 -1.59 -9.22
CA THR A 123 -1.66 -0.56 -9.31
C THR A 123 -0.65 -0.98 -10.37
N GLN A 124 -0.03 -0.03 -11.03
CA GLN A 124 0.88 -0.30 -12.15
C GLN A 124 2.29 0.18 -11.85
N SER A 125 3.28 -0.61 -12.25
CA SER A 125 4.68 -0.20 -12.34
C SER A 125 5.22 -0.67 -13.69
N ALA A 126 5.63 0.28 -14.54
CA ALA A 126 6.10 0.01 -15.91
C ALA A 126 5.16 -0.93 -16.67
N ASP A 127 5.66 -2.10 -17.11
CA ASP A 127 4.95 -3.08 -17.92
C ASP A 127 4.10 -4.07 -17.10
N VAL A 128 4.02 -3.90 -15.79
CA VAL A 128 3.32 -4.83 -14.89
C VAL A 128 2.19 -4.11 -14.17
N LEU A 129 1.00 -4.66 -14.30
CA LEU A 129 -0.17 -4.30 -13.50
C LEU A 129 -0.34 -5.33 -12.39
N PHE A 130 -0.24 -4.89 -11.15
CA PHE A 130 -0.49 -5.70 -9.95
C PHE A 130 -1.98 -5.60 -9.62
N ILE A 131 -2.64 -6.75 -9.55
CA ILE A 131 -4.09 -6.85 -9.34
C ILE A 131 -4.35 -7.66 -8.09
N VAL A 132 -5.22 -7.17 -7.22
CA VAL A 132 -5.66 -7.87 -6.02
C VAL A 132 -7.18 -7.96 -5.96
N HIS A 133 -7.65 -9.04 -5.38
CA HIS A 133 -9.05 -9.29 -5.07
C HIS A 133 -9.12 -10.10 -3.76
N PRO A 134 -10.07 -9.83 -2.84
CA PRO A 134 -10.13 -10.50 -1.53
C PRO A 134 -10.24 -12.03 -1.57
N GLU A 135 -10.76 -12.60 -2.66
CA GLU A 135 -10.97 -14.03 -2.83
C GLU A 135 -9.87 -14.73 -3.67
N HIS A 136 -8.94 -13.97 -4.26
CA HIS A 136 -7.88 -14.49 -5.13
C HIS A 136 -6.50 -14.06 -4.68
N ALA A 137 -5.52 -14.96 -4.80
CA ALA A 137 -4.12 -14.63 -4.61
C ALA A 137 -3.71 -13.44 -5.50
N PRO A 138 -2.81 -12.56 -5.05
CA PRO A 138 -2.33 -11.45 -5.86
C PRO A 138 -1.89 -11.90 -7.25
N MET A 139 -2.23 -11.13 -8.27
CA MET A 139 -2.02 -11.46 -9.67
C MET A 139 -1.24 -10.34 -10.37
N THR A 140 -0.59 -10.69 -11.46
CA THR A 140 0.09 -9.76 -12.35
C THR A 140 -0.44 -9.91 -13.76
N LEU A 141 -0.64 -8.77 -14.43
CA LEU A 141 -0.83 -8.69 -15.87
C LEU A 141 0.40 -7.98 -16.45
N THR A 142 1.23 -8.72 -17.16
CA THR A 142 2.49 -8.24 -17.72
C THR A 142 2.40 -8.18 -19.24
N ARG A 143 2.86 -7.05 -19.80
CA ARG A 143 2.95 -6.83 -21.24
C ARG A 143 4.37 -7.07 -21.72
N TYR A 144 4.57 -8.01 -22.64
CA TYR A 144 5.83 -8.26 -23.35
C TYR A 144 5.79 -7.73 -24.78
N GLY A 145 4.59 -7.57 -25.34
CA GLY A 145 4.36 -7.08 -26.69
C GLY A 145 2.90 -6.74 -26.94
N GLU A 146 2.53 -6.32 -28.14
CA GLU A 146 1.14 -5.98 -28.47
C GLU A 146 0.21 -7.21 -28.42
N LEU A 147 0.74 -8.38 -28.83
CA LEU A 147 0.05 -9.67 -28.80
C LEU A 147 0.70 -10.68 -27.83
N ASP A 148 1.52 -10.22 -26.89
CA ASP A 148 2.14 -11.07 -25.87
C ASP A 148 1.88 -10.45 -24.48
N TRP A 149 0.80 -10.88 -23.89
CA TRP A 149 0.39 -10.53 -22.54
C TRP A 149 0.24 -11.78 -21.68
N ARG A 150 0.62 -11.70 -20.41
CA ARG A 150 0.49 -12.80 -19.46
C ARG A 150 -0.25 -12.37 -18.21
N PHE A 151 -1.26 -13.14 -17.88
CA PHE A 151 -2.03 -12.97 -16.65
C PHE A 151 -1.70 -14.15 -15.73
N GLU A 152 -0.94 -13.89 -14.68
CA GLU A 152 -0.36 -14.93 -13.83
C GLU A 152 -0.60 -14.62 -12.35
N ARG A 153 -0.55 -15.64 -11.50
CA ARG A 153 -0.44 -15.42 -10.06
C ARG A 153 0.93 -14.84 -9.77
N MET A 154 0.97 -13.87 -8.86
CA MET A 154 2.22 -13.22 -8.46
C MET A 154 3.14 -14.23 -7.76
N ASP A 155 4.37 -14.39 -8.26
CA ASP A 155 5.35 -15.31 -7.70
C ASP A 155 6.05 -14.68 -6.48
N ILE A 156 5.39 -14.72 -5.32
CA ILE A 156 5.91 -14.17 -4.07
C ILE A 156 7.04 -15.06 -3.56
N THR A 157 8.22 -14.48 -3.37
CA THR A 157 9.45 -15.18 -2.97
C THR A 157 9.69 -15.18 -1.46
N GLY A 158 9.11 -14.22 -0.73
CA GLY A 158 9.25 -14.13 0.73
C GLY A 158 8.08 -13.46 1.39
N GLY A 159 7.55 -14.04 2.50
CA GLY A 159 6.47 -13.49 3.30
C GLY A 159 5.24 -13.01 2.51
N PRO A 160 4.34 -12.24 3.14
CA PRO A 160 4.30 -12.05 4.59
C PRO A 160 3.83 -13.30 5.31
N PHE A 161 4.37 -13.50 6.52
CA PHE A 161 3.97 -14.61 7.36
C PHE A 161 3.10 -14.14 8.52
N ASP A 162 2.22 -15.02 8.98
CA ASP A 162 1.37 -14.78 10.13
C ASP A 162 2.16 -14.98 11.44
N ALA A 163 2.62 -13.88 12.01
CA ALA A 163 3.34 -13.90 13.27
C ALA A 163 2.53 -14.44 14.46
N SER A 164 1.19 -14.45 14.37
CA SER A 164 0.32 -14.99 15.43
C SER A 164 0.34 -16.52 15.50
N GLN A 165 0.80 -17.16 14.44
CA GLN A 165 0.91 -18.62 14.34
C GLN A 165 2.33 -19.16 14.52
N TYR A 166 3.27 -18.32 14.95
CA TYR A 166 4.49 -18.83 15.58
C TYR A 166 4.07 -19.60 16.82
N SER A 167 3.96 -20.92 16.65
CA SER A 167 3.39 -21.83 17.62
C SER A 167 2.04 -21.35 18.19
N SER A 168 0.98 -21.97 17.83
CA SER A 168 -0.38 -21.75 18.34
C SER A 168 -0.53 -22.18 19.81
N SER A 169 0.41 -21.79 20.62
CA SER A 169 0.32 -21.87 22.04
C SER A 169 0.62 -20.49 22.57
N SER A 170 -0.30 -19.96 23.32
CA SER A 170 -0.07 -18.80 24.16
C SER A 170 1.32 -18.94 24.79
N VAL A 171 2.32 -18.20 24.27
CA VAL A 171 3.62 -18.15 24.91
C VAL A 171 3.41 -17.47 26.24
N SER A 172 3.27 -18.27 27.29
CA SER A 172 3.26 -17.76 28.64
C SER A 172 4.69 -17.33 28.96
N ILE A 173 4.98 -16.04 28.81
CA ILE A 173 6.24 -15.47 29.25
C ILE A 173 6.32 -15.61 30.76
N LYS A 174 7.24 -16.43 31.24
CA LYS A 174 7.57 -16.55 32.64
C LYS A 174 8.83 -15.77 32.95
N THR A 175 8.73 -14.87 33.91
CA THR A 175 9.87 -14.15 34.46
C THR A 175 10.06 -14.56 35.90
N GLN A 176 11.27 -14.98 36.28
CA GLN A 176 11.67 -15.24 37.64
C GLN A 176 12.82 -14.31 37.97
N GLN A 177 12.76 -13.69 39.16
CA GLN A 177 13.80 -12.77 39.60
C GLN A 177 14.21 -13.09 41.05
N TRP A 178 15.47 -13.12 41.29
CA TRP A 178 16.10 -13.30 42.59
C TRP A 178 16.87 -12.04 42.95
N THR A 179 16.51 -11.46 44.08
CA THR A 179 17.15 -10.24 44.62
C THR A 179 17.75 -10.46 46.00
N VAL A 180 17.45 -11.59 46.62
CA VAL A 180 18.01 -11.96 47.92
C VAL A 180 19.35 -12.72 47.68
N PRO A 181 20.45 -12.34 48.37
CA PRO A 181 21.72 -13.05 48.26
C PRO A 181 21.58 -14.54 48.63
N GLY A 182 22.17 -15.39 47.83
CA GLY A 182 22.16 -16.84 48.05
C GLY A 182 22.41 -17.64 46.79
N SER A 183 22.45 -18.93 46.93
CA SER A 183 22.50 -19.89 45.85
C SER A 183 21.19 -20.60 45.66
N TYR A 184 20.73 -20.63 44.42
CA TYR A 184 19.42 -21.19 44.02
C TYR A 184 19.64 -22.21 42.91
N VAL A 185 18.71 -23.19 42.85
CA VAL A 185 18.59 -24.11 41.73
C VAL A 185 17.28 -23.79 41.04
N VAL A 186 17.33 -23.45 39.75
CA VAL A 186 16.17 -23.07 38.98
C VAL A 186 15.89 -24.13 37.92
N ASN A 187 14.73 -24.75 38.03
CA ASN A 187 14.29 -25.73 37.04
C ASN A 187 13.60 -25.02 35.87
N ILE A 188 14.19 -25.08 34.71
CA ILE A 188 13.61 -24.61 33.44
C ILE A 188 12.88 -25.79 32.80
N PRO A 189 11.57 -25.68 32.53
CA PRO A 189 10.80 -26.75 31.92
C PRO A 189 11.24 -27.04 30.48
N SER A 190 10.96 -28.27 30.02
CA SER A 190 11.13 -28.65 28.62
C SER A 190 10.25 -27.77 27.75
N GLY A 191 10.78 -27.17 26.69
CA GLY A 191 10.07 -26.27 25.80
C GLY A 191 10.40 -24.78 25.95
N ALA A 192 11.27 -24.40 26.88
CA ALA A 192 11.75 -23.04 27.04
C ALA A 192 12.76 -22.59 25.96
N GLY A 193 13.33 -23.50 25.20
CA GLY A 193 14.27 -23.28 24.08
C GLY A 193 15.41 -22.31 24.37
N THR A 194 15.17 -21.03 24.22
CA THR A 194 16.11 -19.96 24.56
C THR A 194 15.60 -19.15 25.75
N ILE A 195 16.46 -18.85 26.70
CA ILE A 195 16.14 -18.02 27.86
C ILE A 195 16.92 -16.71 27.80
N ASN A 196 16.27 -15.62 28.21
CA ASN A 196 16.92 -14.32 28.38
C ASN A 196 17.43 -14.19 29.83
N LEU A 197 18.66 -13.82 29.98
CA LEU A 197 19.33 -13.64 31.25
C LEU A 197 19.70 -12.18 31.46
N GLU A 198 19.32 -11.63 32.60
CA GLU A 198 19.79 -10.36 33.08
C GLU A 198 20.45 -10.64 34.44
N ILE A 199 21.76 -10.44 34.56
CA ILE A 199 22.56 -10.78 35.76
C ILE A 199 23.27 -9.53 36.23
N ALA A 200 22.98 -9.08 37.46
CA ALA A 200 23.62 -7.92 38.06
C ALA A 200 24.47 -8.33 39.28
N GLY A 201 25.75 -8.05 39.22
CA GLY A 201 26.65 -8.16 40.35
C GLY A 201 26.27 -7.19 41.48
N ALA A 202 26.56 -7.51 42.71
CA ALA A 202 26.26 -6.68 43.86
C ALA A 202 27.13 -5.40 43.91
N GLY A 203 26.63 -4.35 44.52
CA GLY A 203 27.40 -3.12 44.72
C GLY A 203 28.41 -3.25 45.89
N GLY A 204 29.52 -2.56 45.80
CA GLY A 204 30.46 -2.42 46.92
C GLY A 204 29.92 -1.50 48.02
N GLY A 205 30.33 -1.71 49.25
CA GLY A 205 30.01 -0.84 50.39
C GLY A 205 30.69 0.53 50.30
N GLY A 206 30.06 1.55 50.81
CA GLY A 206 30.69 2.87 50.95
C GLY A 206 31.75 2.92 52.07
N GLY A 207 32.77 3.74 51.92
CA GLY A 207 33.78 3.96 52.98
C GLY A 207 33.23 4.78 54.14
N GLY A 208 33.75 4.51 55.34
CA GLY A 208 33.44 5.26 56.55
C GLY A 208 33.96 6.72 56.51
N GLY A 209 33.26 7.66 57.16
CA GLY A 209 33.72 9.05 57.35
C GLY A 209 34.73 9.16 58.45
N GLY A 210 35.63 10.12 58.36
CA GLY A 210 36.65 10.36 59.39
C GLY A 210 36.78 11.85 59.78
N GLY A 211 37.14 12.13 61.03
CA GLY A 211 37.50 13.45 61.51
C GLY A 211 36.54 14.10 62.50
N ILE A 212 37.07 14.59 63.63
CA ILE A 212 36.33 15.23 64.71
C ILE A 212 36.05 16.71 64.40
N PHE A 213 36.83 17.34 63.56
CA PHE A 213 36.79 18.78 63.31
C PHE A 213 36.57 19.27 61.87
N ALA A 214 36.46 18.42 60.91
CA ALA A 214 36.20 18.79 59.54
C ALA A 214 35.41 17.73 58.75
N SER A 215 34.61 18.15 57.76
CA SER A 215 33.74 17.34 56.93
C SER A 215 34.48 16.58 55.79
N LYS A 216 35.18 15.52 56.13
CA LYS A 216 35.77 14.61 55.16
C LYS A 216 34.86 13.40 55.00
N THR A 217 34.57 13.05 53.79
CA THR A 217 33.63 11.99 53.40
C THR A 217 34.37 10.74 52.88
N GLY A 218 33.93 9.58 53.26
CA GLY A 218 34.31 8.34 52.62
C GLY A 218 33.82 8.31 51.17
N ALA A 219 34.50 7.57 50.31
CA ALA A 219 34.06 7.41 48.92
C ALA A 219 32.89 6.44 48.82
N ASN A 220 32.05 6.64 47.85
CA ASN A 220 31.00 5.69 47.53
C ASN A 220 31.58 4.36 47.02
N GLY A 221 30.89 3.27 47.28
CA GLY A 221 31.21 1.98 46.70
C GLY A 221 30.95 1.96 45.19
N GLY A 222 31.62 1.10 44.48
CA GLY A 222 31.44 0.89 43.03
C GLY A 222 30.13 0.13 42.74
N ARG A 223 29.57 0.38 41.59
CA ARG A 223 28.44 -0.43 41.07
C ARG A 223 28.95 -1.78 40.59
N GLY A 224 28.13 -2.82 40.69
CA GLY A 224 28.36 -4.11 40.07
C GLY A 224 28.17 -4.08 38.55
N GLU A 225 28.59 -5.12 37.88
CA GLU A 225 28.42 -5.34 36.44
C GLU A 225 26.96 -5.74 36.14
N LEU A 226 26.44 -5.37 34.99
CA LEU A 226 25.19 -5.87 34.46
C LEU A 226 25.48 -6.60 33.14
N ILE A 227 25.11 -7.88 33.09
CA ILE A 227 25.17 -8.69 31.88
C ILE A 227 23.76 -8.97 31.41
N VAL A 228 23.47 -8.68 30.14
CA VAL A 228 22.23 -9.05 29.44
C VAL A 228 22.62 -9.97 28.31
N THR A 229 22.14 -11.20 28.31
CA THR A 229 22.50 -12.22 27.31
C THR A 229 21.41 -13.26 27.17
N THR A 230 21.55 -14.15 26.21
CA THR A 230 20.69 -15.30 26.00
C THR A 230 21.44 -16.60 26.22
N MET A 231 20.74 -17.63 26.68
CA MET A 231 21.28 -18.99 26.83
C MET A 231 20.30 -19.99 26.21
N LYS A 232 20.81 -20.93 25.41
CA LYS A 232 20.01 -22.07 24.97
C LYS A 232 19.91 -23.14 26.05
N VAL A 233 18.72 -23.67 26.19
CA VAL A 233 18.42 -24.72 27.16
C VAL A 233 17.79 -25.88 26.41
N SER A 234 18.44 -27.03 26.40
CA SER A 234 17.95 -28.25 25.74
C SER A 234 17.19 -29.12 26.73
N GLY A 235 15.89 -29.26 26.50
CA GLY A 235 15.03 -30.09 27.39
C GLY A 235 14.79 -29.44 28.76
N ALA A 236 14.30 -30.24 29.73
CA ALA A 236 14.17 -29.78 31.12
C ALA A 236 15.59 -29.67 31.74
N SER A 237 15.97 -28.45 32.12
CA SER A 237 17.29 -28.16 32.63
C SER A 237 17.22 -27.54 34.02
N SER A 238 18.24 -27.85 34.83
CA SER A 238 18.38 -27.29 36.15
C SER A 238 19.58 -26.32 36.13
N LEU A 239 19.31 -25.02 36.32
CA LEU A 239 20.34 -23.98 36.31
C LEU A 239 20.76 -23.58 37.74
N LYS A 240 22.04 -23.43 37.97
CA LYS A 240 22.57 -22.89 39.21
C LYS A 240 22.61 -21.36 39.12
N VAL A 241 21.92 -20.69 40.02
CA VAL A 241 21.85 -19.23 40.11
C VAL A 241 22.48 -18.80 41.41
N LYS A 242 23.40 -17.87 41.37
CA LYS A 242 23.97 -17.23 42.55
C LYS A 242 23.65 -15.73 42.51
N VAL A 243 23.10 -15.21 43.61
CA VAL A 243 22.88 -13.77 43.81
C VAL A 243 23.90 -13.28 44.82
N GLY A 244 24.74 -12.35 44.39
CA GLY A 244 25.80 -11.81 45.23
C GLY A 244 25.30 -10.89 46.33
N GLN A 245 25.92 -10.90 47.49
CA GLN A 245 25.65 -10.01 48.62
C GLN A 245 26.32 -8.65 48.41
N GLY A 246 25.66 -7.56 48.75
CA GLY A 246 26.24 -6.23 48.78
C GLY A 246 27.44 -6.12 49.72
N GLY A 247 28.40 -5.37 49.33
CA GLY A 247 29.59 -5.12 50.20
C GLY A 247 29.19 -4.39 51.49
N THR A 248 29.79 -4.77 52.60
CA THR A 248 29.58 -4.12 53.90
C THR A 248 30.04 -2.67 53.90
N GLY A 249 29.32 -1.77 54.60
CA GLY A 249 29.77 -0.41 54.78
C GLY A 249 31.04 -0.33 55.64
N GLY A 250 31.93 0.58 55.32
CA GLY A 250 33.14 0.81 56.09
C GLY A 250 32.84 1.44 57.46
N LEU A 251 33.54 1.04 58.46
CA LEU A 251 33.39 1.57 59.82
C LEU A 251 34.15 2.90 60.00
N VAL A 252 33.77 3.68 60.97
CA VAL A 252 34.48 4.91 61.34
C VAL A 252 35.88 4.60 61.79
N GLY A 253 36.90 5.18 61.11
CA GLY A 253 38.29 5.02 61.48
C GLY A 253 38.73 6.05 62.55
N LEU A 254 38.97 5.59 63.76
CA LEU A 254 39.64 6.34 64.80
C LEU A 254 40.97 5.62 65.05
N SER A 255 42.07 6.13 64.49
CA SER A 255 43.38 5.61 64.75
C SER A 255 44.31 6.72 65.18
N ASN A 256 45.02 6.55 66.34
CA ASN A 256 46.03 7.45 66.83
C ASN A 256 47.45 6.94 66.48
N ASP A 257 47.60 5.98 65.60
CA ASP A 257 48.87 5.32 65.25
C ASP A 257 48.85 4.90 63.76
N ASP A 258 49.87 5.36 63.02
CA ASP A 258 50.07 5.11 61.56
C ASP A 258 50.38 3.61 61.25
N SER A 259 50.62 2.77 62.27
CA SER A 259 51.04 1.40 62.10
C SER A 259 49.93 0.33 62.16
N LYS A 260 48.68 0.71 62.35
CA LYS A 260 47.51 -0.23 62.41
C LYS A 260 46.89 -0.48 61.05
N ASP A 261 46.65 -1.74 60.80
CA ASP A 261 45.91 -2.24 59.66
C ASP A 261 44.47 -1.64 59.60
N ILE A 262 44.27 -0.69 58.70
CA ILE A 262 43.01 0.00 58.52
C ILE A 262 42.05 -0.71 57.52
N SER A 263 42.36 -1.93 57.16
CA SER A 263 41.62 -2.76 56.25
C SER A 263 40.11 -2.91 56.62
N SER A 264 39.78 -2.84 57.92
CA SER A 264 38.43 -2.95 58.46
C SER A 264 37.56 -1.67 58.29
N VAL A 265 38.13 -0.58 57.81
CA VAL A 265 37.51 0.74 57.70
C VAL A 265 37.03 1.02 56.27
N PHE A 266 37.54 0.28 55.30
CA PHE A 266 37.11 0.35 53.91
C PHE A 266 35.72 -0.34 53.76
N GLY A 267 34.96 0.13 52.76
CA GLY A 267 33.76 -0.60 52.36
C GLY A 267 34.14 -1.96 51.77
N GLY A 268 33.33 -2.95 52.04
CA GLY A 268 33.49 -4.29 51.50
C GLY A 268 33.23 -4.34 49.99
N THR A 269 33.89 -5.23 49.27
CA THR A 269 33.56 -5.51 47.85
C THR A 269 32.23 -6.28 47.79
N GLY A 270 31.36 -5.91 46.84
CA GLY A 270 30.17 -6.67 46.52
C GLY A 270 30.52 -8.02 45.91
N GLU A 271 29.71 -9.02 46.15
CA GLU A 271 29.88 -10.32 45.55
C GLU A 271 29.39 -10.36 44.08
N SER A 272 29.93 -11.28 43.33
CA SER A 272 29.50 -11.57 41.98
C SER A 272 28.18 -12.34 41.97
N SER A 273 27.31 -12.04 41.02
CA SER A 273 26.10 -12.85 40.71
C SER A 273 26.37 -13.69 39.46
N SER A 274 25.75 -14.86 39.33
CA SER A 274 25.98 -15.75 38.19
C SER A 274 24.80 -16.62 37.86
N VAL A 275 24.72 -17.04 36.60
CA VAL A 275 23.94 -18.17 36.14
C VAL A 275 24.87 -19.11 35.40
N GLU A 276 25.01 -20.33 35.92
CA GLU A 276 26.10 -21.26 35.50
C GLU A 276 27.44 -20.55 35.41
N ASP A 277 28.12 -20.59 34.27
CA ASP A 277 29.45 -19.98 34.04
C ASP A 277 29.38 -18.48 33.68
N ILE A 278 28.20 -17.90 33.53
CA ILE A 278 28.01 -16.47 33.21
C ILE A 278 28.08 -15.67 34.53
N LEU A 279 29.12 -14.87 34.69
CA LEU A 279 29.42 -14.20 35.94
C LEU A 279 29.42 -12.67 35.79
N ALA A 280 28.52 -11.99 36.46
CA ALA A 280 28.49 -10.52 36.61
C ALA A 280 29.27 -10.12 37.89
N ARG A 281 30.30 -9.33 37.76
CA ARG A 281 31.22 -8.95 38.84
C ARG A 281 30.60 -7.98 39.81
N GLY A 282 30.90 -8.11 41.09
CA GLY A 282 30.53 -7.14 42.11
C GLY A 282 31.40 -5.88 42.06
N GLY A 283 30.84 -4.76 42.50
CA GLY A 283 31.55 -3.47 42.60
C GLY A 283 32.55 -3.48 43.78
N THR A 284 33.66 -2.78 43.67
CA THR A 284 34.61 -2.64 44.75
C THR A 284 34.15 -1.71 45.86
N GLY A 285 34.62 -1.91 47.07
CA GLY A 285 34.30 -1.03 48.20
C GLY A 285 34.92 0.37 48.07
N GLY A 286 34.27 1.37 48.63
CA GLY A 286 34.77 2.73 48.69
C GLY A 286 35.81 2.91 49.79
N GLY A 287 36.84 3.73 49.53
CA GLY A 287 37.86 4.06 50.51
C GLY A 287 37.29 4.92 51.66
N CYS A 288 37.78 4.67 52.85
CA CYS A 288 37.41 5.50 53.99
C CYS A 288 38.16 6.87 54.02
N ALA A 289 37.55 7.85 54.64
CA ALA A 289 38.26 9.06 55.07
C ALA A 289 38.83 8.80 56.46
N TYR A 290 40.08 9.19 56.70
CA TYR A 290 40.70 9.02 57.98
C TYR A 290 41.50 10.25 58.46
N TYR A 291 41.66 10.34 59.72
CA TYR A 291 42.47 11.36 60.43
C TYR A 291 43.70 10.70 61.05
N TYR A 292 44.84 11.35 60.84
CA TYR A 292 46.05 10.93 61.50
C TYR A 292 46.86 12.13 62.03
N LEU A 293 47.63 11.93 63.07
CA LEU A 293 48.59 12.89 63.56
C LEU A 293 49.98 12.53 63.02
N ASP A 294 50.67 13.54 62.46
CA ASP A 294 52.08 13.32 62.06
C ASP A 294 52.99 13.24 63.33
N SER A 295 54.27 13.02 63.09
CA SER A 295 55.26 12.92 64.18
C SER A 295 55.38 14.19 64.99
N ASP A 296 54.91 15.32 64.54
CA ASP A 296 54.96 16.62 65.19
C ASP A 296 53.66 17.00 65.87
N GLY A 297 52.67 16.08 65.84
CA GLY A 297 51.42 16.26 66.52
C GLY A 297 50.36 17.07 65.71
N TYR A 298 50.64 17.38 64.41
CA TYR A 298 49.65 18.08 63.57
C TYR A 298 48.70 17.07 62.94
N GLY A 299 47.44 17.44 63.02
CA GLY A 299 46.32 16.60 62.46
C GLY A 299 46.15 16.76 60.97
N HIS A 300 46.21 15.64 60.23
CA HIS A 300 46.00 15.56 58.80
C HIS A 300 44.74 14.72 58.47
N GLN A 301 44.05 15.14 57.44
CA GLN A 301 42.85 14.44 56.99
C GLN A 301 42.90 14.09 55.51
N ARG A 302 42.51 12.90 55.15
CA ARG A 302 42.37 12.47 53.75
C ARG A 302 40.97 12.01 53.40
N ASN A 303 40.56 12.31 52.18
CA ASN A 303 39.30 11.78 51.61
C ASN A 303 39.46 10.30 51.28
N GLY A 304 38.37 9.56 51.30
CA GLY A 304 38.30 8.18 50.81
C GLY A 304 38.63 8.08 49.32
N THR A 305 39.32 7.04 48.92
CA THR A 305 39.59 6.72 47.51
C THR A 305 38.33 6.19 46.83
N ALA A 306 38.10 6.63 45.57
CA ALA A 306 37.00 6.18 44.77
C ALA A 306 37.04 4.67 44.48
N ALA A 307 35.92 4.01 44.50
CA ALA A 307 35.78 2.61 44.13
C ALA A 307 35.67 2.41 42.63
N THR A 308 36.02 1.22 42.15
CA THR A 308 35.84 0.83 40.74
C THR A 308 34.41 0.35 40.51
N SER A 309 33.72 0.94 39.54
CA SER A 309 32.39 0.52 39.07
C SER A 309 32.53 -0.31 37.80
N TYR A 310 31.76 -1.38 37.68
CA TYR A 310 31.81 -2.30 36.54
C TYR A 310 30.57 -2.15 35.59
N GLY A 311 29.73 -1.17 35.85
CA GLY A 311 28.54 -0.98 34.98
C GLY A 311 27.26 -0.63 35.77
N ASN A 312 26.10 -1.03 35.23
CA ASN A 312 24.79 -0.67 35.77
C ASN A 312 24.17 -1.77 36.65
N GLY A 313 24.96 -2.64 37.25
CA GLY A 313 24.49 -3.66 38.17
C GLY A 313 24.02 -3.11 39.51
N GLY A 314 24.13 -3.91 40.58
CA GLY A 314 23.74 -3.49 41.93
C GLY A 314 24.40 -2.16 42.34
N LEU A 315 23.61 -1.27 42.93
CA LEU A 315 24.07 0.05 43.36
C LEU A 315 25.10 -0.08 44.47
N GLY A 316 26.23 0.65 44.36
CA GLY A 316 27.19 0.79 45.42
C GLY A 316 26.61 1.54 46.63
N GLY A 317 27.11 1.20 47.84
CA GLY A 317 26.77 1.88 49.05
C GLY A 317 27.26 3.33 49.06
N ALA A 318 26.55 4.23 49.73
CA ALA A 318 26.95 5.60 49.90
C ALA A 318 28.13 5.73 50.91
N GLY A 319 29.12 6.54 50.56
CA GLY A 319 30.16 6.95 51.51
C GLY A 319 29.56 7.86 52.60
N ALA A 320 30.01 7.69 53.80
CA ALA A 320 29.54 8.46 54.95
C ALA A 320 30.26 9.79 55.12
N SER A 321 29.57 10.80 55.61
CA SER A 321 30.12 12.10 56.04
C SER A 321 30.35 12.15 57.53
N ARG A 322 31.46 12.80 57.96
CA ARG A 322 31.84 12.95 59.38
C ARG A 322 32.04 11.58 60.05
N MET A 323 31.80 11.49 61.31
CA MET A 323 31.99 10.28 62.13
C MET A 323 30.89 9.22 61.98
N ASN A 324 30.48 8.93 60.77
CA ASN A 324 29.49 7.90 60.51
C ASN A 324 30.08 6.72 59.70
N ASN A 325 29.50 5.57 59.85
CA ASN A 325 29.82 4.40 59.07
C ASN A 325 29.32 4.60 57.62
N GLY A 326 30.01 4.06 56.61
CA GLY A 326 29.53 3.95 55.28
C GLY A 326 28.32 3.02 55.19
N SER A 327 27.46 3.21 54.18
CA SER A 327 26.35 2.30 53.95
C SER A 327 26.80 1.03 53.20
N ALA A 328 26.09 -0.05 53.43
CA ALA A 328 26.26 -1.26 52.63
C ALA A 328 25.89 -1.02 51.18
N GLY A 329 26.49 -1.74 50.24
CA GLY A 329 26.07 -1.82 48.86
C GLY A 329 24.80 -2.64 48.70
N ASN A 330 24.03 -2.38 47.64
CA ASN A 330 22.89 -3.21 47.32
C ASN A 330 23.29 -4.61 46.87
N SER A 331 22.52 -5.60 47.19
CA SER A 331 22.65 -6.94 46.63
C SER A 331 22.60 -6.93 45.12
N GLY A 332 23.21 -7.91 44.50
CA GLY A 332 23.00 -8.24 43.10
C GLY A 332 21.60 -8.76 42.87
N TRP A 333 21.29 -9.02 41.65
CA TRP A 333 20.05 -9.70 41.29
C TRP A 333 20.24 -10.51 39.99
N VAL A 334 19.39 -11.53 39.82
CA VAL A 334 19.34 -12.33 38.59
C VAL A 334 17.88 -12.37 38.13
N LYS A 335 17.65 -12.15 36.87
CA LYS A 335 16.33 -12.27 36.23
C LYS A 335 16.44 -13.20 35.03
N ILE A 336 15.59 -14.21 35.01
CA ILE A 336 15.46 -15.20 33.94
C ILE A 336 14.09 -15.03 33.33
N THR A 337 14.06 -14.77 32.02
CA THR A 337 12.81 -14.67 31.27
C THR A 337 12.80 -15.73 30.16
N TYR A 338 11.76 -16.54 30.10
CA TYR A 338 11.59 -17.56 29.09
C TYR A 338 10.14 -17.70 28.67
N GLY A 339 9.91 -18.00 27.37
CA GLY A 339 8.61 -18.37 26.86
C GLY A 339 8.37 -19.87 27.10
N LEU A 340 7.24 -20.21 27.72
CA LEU A 340 6.74 -21.58 27.75
C LEU A 340 5.70 -21.73 26.65
N SER A 341 5.98 -22.56 25.66
CA SER A 341 4.96 -23.08 24.77
C SER A 341 4.05 -24.01 25.60
N LEU A 342 2.87 -23.51 25.95
CA LEU A 342 1.84 -24.27 26.63
C LEU A 342 0.96 -24.98 25.59
N GLY A 343 1.36 -26.14 25.15
CA GLY A 343 0.58 -27.04 24.31
C GLY A 343 0.98 -26.99 22.83
N ASP A 344 1.02 -28.05 22.24
CA ASP A 344 1.38 -28.55 20.93
C ASP A 344 2.88 -28.60 20.63
N ASN A 345 3.43 -29.79 20.86
CA ASN A 345 4.78 -30.13 20.41
C ASN A 345 4.82 -30.41 18.90
N THR A 346 4.09 -29.61 18.10
CA THR A 346 4.08 -29.82 16.64
C THR A 346 5.45 -29.52 16.08
N THR A 347 5.98 -30.47 15.34
CA THR A 347 7.21 -30.33 14.55
C THR A 347 6.87 -30.49 13.09
N VAL A 348 7.65 -29.83 12.25
CA VAL A 348 7.59 -29.99 10.79
C VAL A 348 8.98 -30.30 10.28
N ASN A 349 9.08 -31.28 9.39
CA ASN A 349 10.30 -31.60 8.68
C ASN A 349 10.09 -31.58 7.16
N ALA A 350 11.16 -31.41 6.44
CA ALA A 350 11.18 -31.39 4.98
C ALA A 350 11.94 -32.60 4.41
N SER A 351 11.53 -33.11 3.25
CA SER A 351 12.22 -34.20 2.58
C SER A 351 13.54 -33.80 1.93
N SER A 352 13.72 -32.51 1.60
CA SER A 352 14.94 -31.91 1.04
C SER A 352 15.04 -30.44 1.45
N THR A 353 16.21 -29.85 1.27
CA THR A 353 16.42 -28.40 1.50
C THR A 353 16.19 -27.55 0.26
N ASP A 354 15.98 -28.14 -0.90
CA ASP A 354 15.82 -27.45 -2.19
C ASP A 354 14.97 -28.27 -3.16
N GLY A 355 14.41 -27.62 -4.20
CA GLY A 355 13.60 -28.24 -5.24
C GLY A 355 12.18 -28.59 -4.80
N ASP A 356 11.63 -29.67 -5.38
CA ASP A 356 10.32 -30.20 -5.01
C ASP A 356 10.44 -31.03 -3.74
N ILE A 357 9.63 -30.69 -2.74
CA ILE A 357 9.71 -31.30 -1.41
C ILE A 357 8.35 -31.74 -0.88
N THR A 358 8.39 -32.62 0.12
CA THR A 358 7.26 -32.95 0.97
C THR A 358 7.53 -32.41 2.38
N LEU A 359 6.57 -31.67 2.92
CA LEU A 359 6.55 -31.27 4.32
C LEU A 359 5.69 -32.24 5.11
N THR A 360 6.20 -32.69 6.25
CA THR A 360 5.48 -33.60 7.16
C THR A 360 5.42 -32.98 8.55
N ALA A 361 4.22 -32.80 9.06
CA ALA A 361 3.98 -32.31 10.42
C ALA A 361 3.65 -33.46 11.37
N SER A 362 4.06 -33.35 12.62
CA SER A 362 3.72 -34.33 13.67
C SER A 362 2.24 -34.34 14.03
N ASN A 363 1.58 -33.21 13.94
CA ASN A 363 0.14 -33.01 14.21
C ASN A 363 -0.60 -32.45 12.98
N ASP A 364 -1.93 -32.42 13.05
CA ASP A 364 -2.81 -31.90 12.01
C ASP A 364 -2.73 -30.36 11.99
N ILE A 365 -2.05 -29.77 11.01
CA ILE A 365 -1.87 -28.32 10.89
C ILE A 365 -2.18 -27.77 9.49
N PHE A 366 -2.15 -28.60 8.46
CA PHE A 366 -2.39 -28.18 7.09
C PHE A 366 -3.86 -28.31 6.69
N ALA A 367 -4.32 -27.40 5.85
CA ALA A 367 -5.63 -27.38 5.24
C ALA A 367 -5.54 -27.24 3.72
N GLU A 368 -6.58 -27.63 2.99
CA GLU A 368 -6.67 -27.44 1.54
C GLU A 368 -6.54 -25.95 1.15
N SER A 369 -7.00 -25.06 2.02
CA SER A 369 -6.87 -23.61 1.86
C SER A 369 -5.43 -23.08 1.85
N ASP A 370 -4.45 -23.89 2.25
CA ASP A 370 -3.03 -23.52 2.25
C ASP A 370 -2.37 -23.75 0.87
N GLU A 371 -3.03 -24.41 -0.07
CA GLU A 371 -2.52 -24.54 -1.43
C GLU A 371 -2.31 -23.16 -2.09
N GLY A 372 -1.16 -23.00 -2.73
CA GLY A 372 -0.75 -21.74 -3.35
C GLY A 372 -0.24 -20.69 -2.37
N SER A 373 -0.09 -21.02 -1.07
CA SER A 373 0.45 -20.13 -0.05
C SER A 373 1.89 -20.48 0.33
N LEU A 374 2.63 -19.51 0.86
CA LEU A 374 3.97 -19.72 1.39
C LEU A 374 3.92 -20.32 2.79
N PHE A 375 4.92 -21.14 3.08
CA PHE A 375 5.17 -21.70 4.41
C PHE A 375 6.63 -21.48 4.77
N SER A 376 6.95 -21.04 5.97
CA SER A 376 8.32 -20.83 6.41
C SER A 376 8.76 -21.85 7.43
N LEU A 377 10.03 -22.25 7.34
CA LEU A 377 10.71 -23.13 8.29
C LEU A 377 11.99 -22.44 8.77
N THR A 378 12.14 -22.29 10.08
CA THR A 378 13.36 -21.74 10.68
C THR A 378 14.15 -22.83 11.35
N HIS A 379 15.44 -22.95 10.99
CA HIS A 379 16.38 -23.87 11.59
C HIS A 379 17.54 -23.09 12.19
N PHE A 380 18.01 -23.52 13.35
CA PHE A 380 19.24 -23.03 13.90
C PHE A 380 20.43 -23.80 13.32
N LEU A 381 21.31 -23.10 12.65
CA LEU A 381 22.57 -23.69 12.17
C LEU A 381 23.68 -23.43 13.19
N GLU A 382 24.44 -24.48 13.52
CA GLU A 382 25.51 -24.38 14.49
C GLU A 382 26.73 -23.63 13.91
N THR A 383 27.54 -23.03 14.80
CA THR A 383 28.84 -22.49 14.44
C THR A 383 29.76 -23.64 13.96
N GLU A 384 30.24 -23.56 12.74
CA GLU A 384 31.19 -24.50 12.22
C GLU A 384 32.62 -23.99 12.44
N TYR A 385 33.47 -24.85 13.01
CA TYR A 385 34.89 -24.61 13.20
C TYR A 385 35.67 -25.80 12.67
N LYS A 386 36.58 -25.56 11.72
CA LYS A 386 37.47 -26.58 11.18
C LYS A 386 38.91 -26.13 11.34
N LYS A 387 39.76 -27.07 11.70
CA LYS A 387 41.21 -26.89 11.88
C LYS A 387 41.96 -27.96 11.12
N GLY A 388 43.00 -27.58 10.41
CA GLY A 388 43.83 -28.53 9.68
C GLY A 388 44.82 -27.86 8.75
N THR A 389 45.44 -28.69 7.93
CA THR A 389 46.27 -28.24 6.80
C THR A 389 45.45 -28.25 5.54
N PRO A 390 45.42 -27.14 4.78
CA PRO A 390 44.65 -27.10 3.56
C PRO A 390 45.20 -28.05 2.50
N SER A 391 44.28 -28.63 1.70
CA SER A 391 44.61 -29.47 0.56
C SER A 391 44.07 -28.88 -0.73
N SER A 392 44.49 -29.38 -1.88
CA SER A 392 44.01 -28.91 -3.18
C SER A 392 42.51 -29.15 -3.40
N THR A 393 41.90 -30.09 -2.68
CA THR A 393 40.46 -30.37 -2.72
C THR A 393 39.68 -29.56 -1.67
N GLY A 394 40.33 -29.05 -0.62
CA GLY A 394 39.69 -28.25 0.43
C GLY A 394 38.62 -28.96 1.28
N GLY A 395 38.36 -30.24 1.06
CA GLY A 395 37.21 -30.94 1.67
C GLY A 395 37.28 -31.08 3.20
N ASN A 396 38.45 -30.95 3.81
CA ASN A 396 38.62 -30.98 5.26
C ASN A 396 38.51 -29.62 5.96
N LEU A 397 38.52 -28.52 5.18
CA LEU A 397 38.45 -27.15 5.66
C LEU A 397 37.32 -26.40 4.90
N GLN A 398 36.10 -26.92 5.00
CA GLN A 398 34.92 -26.34 4.40
C GLN A 398 33.87 -26.07 5.48
N VAL A 399 33.18 -24.93 5.40
CA VAL A 399 32.11 -24.49 6.29
C VAL A 399 30.98 -23.89 5.47
N SER A 400 29.77 -23.92 6.04
CA SER A 400 28.58 -23.23 5.52
C SER A 400 28.42 -21.90 6.23
N VAL A 401 28.22 -20.83 5.48
CA VAL A 401 28.14 -19.46 5.98
C VAL A 401 26.74 -18.90 5.71
N LEU A 402 26.08 -18.45 6.76
CA LEU A 402 24.77 -17.82 6.67
C LEU A 402 24.80 -16.53 5.82
N PRO A 403 23.67 -16.10 5.22
CA PRO A 403 23.55 -14.80 4.56
C PRO A 403 23.98 -13.66 5.47
N LYS A 404 24.65 -12.65 4.93
CA LYS A 404 25.11 -11.45 5.67
C LYS A 404 25.98 -11.79 6.90
N SER A 405 26.52 -12.99 6.97
CA SER A 405 27.42 -13.44 8.03
C SER A 405 28.84 -13.59 7.50
N ASN A 406 29.81 -13.58 8.43
CA ASN A 406 31.22 -13.64 8.09
C ASN A 406 31.79 -15.06 8.19
N VAL A 407 32.70 -15.38 7.28
CA VAL A 407 33.64 -16.48 7.43
C VAL A 407 34.98 -15.93 7.92
N TYR A 408 35.55 -16.57 8.91
CA TYR A 408 36.84 -16.21 9.49
C TYR A 408 37.88 -17.30 9.14
N VAL A 409 39.01 -16.88 8.61
CA VAL A 409 40.11 -17.78 8.27
C VAL A 409 41.37 -17.24 8.92
N GLU A 410 42.00 -18.07 9.72
CA GLU A 410 43.27 -17.71 10.42
C GLU A 410 44.32 -18.77 10.21
N SER A 411 45.55 -18.33 9.99
CA SER A 411 46.69 -19.20 9.94
C SER A 411 47.54 -19.07 11.21
N PHE A 412 48.08 -20.17 11.68
CA PHE A 412 48.88 -20.26 12.91
C PHE A 412 50.13 -21.07 12.71
N GLY A 413 51.13 -20.78 13.54
CA GLY A 413 52.39 -21.52 13.60
C GLY A 413 53.34 -21.24 12.41
N PHE A 414 54.27 -22.17 12.18
CA PHE A 414 55.25 -22.06 11.09
C PHE A 414 54.79 -22.78 9.85
N TRP A 415 54.59 -22.05 8.78
CA TRP A 415 54.19 -22.57 7.48
C TRP A 415 54.81 -21.75 6.34
N ASP A 416 54.88 -22.35 5.16
CA ASP A 416 55.41 -21.76 3.93
C ASP A 416 54.57 -22.21 2.72
N GLY A 417 54.27 -21.31 1.80
CA GLY A 417 53.46 -21.60 0.65
C GLY A 417 52.28 -20.64 0.46
N ASN A 418 51.13 -21.15 0.04
CA ASN A 418 49.90 -20.35 -0.19
C ASN A 418 48.66 -21.09 0.31
N PHE A 419 47.62 -20.31 0.58
CA PHE A 419 46.25 -20.82 0.70
C PHE A 419 45.27 -19.87 0.06
N SER A 420 44.17 -20.42 -0.43
CA SER A 420 43.06 -19.65 -1.05
C SER A 420 41.77 -19.94 -0.32
N LEU A 421 41.02 -18.88 -0.03
CA LEU A 421 39.60 -18.96 0.35
C LEU A 421 38.78 -18.99 -0.92
N GLU A 422 38.00 -20.03 -1.09
CA GLU A 422 37.10 -20.22 -2.24
C GLU A 422 35.65 -20.28 -1.78
N ARG A 423 34.74 -19.74 -2.62
CA ARG A 423 33.29 -19.82 -2.43
C ARG A 423 32.71 -20.70 -3.55
N TYR A 424 31.76 -21.56 -3.20
CA TYR A 424 31.01 -22.33 -4.20
C TYR A 424 29.98 -21.46 -4.89
N ASP A 425 30.01 -21.45 -6.22
CA ASP A 425 29.00 -20.80 -7.06
C ASP A 425 28.03 -21.87 -7.57
N PRO A 426 26.75 -21.85 -7.11
CA PRO A 426 25.78 -22.85 -7.53
C PRO A 426 25.37 -22.73 -8.99
N VAL A 427 25.50 -21.55 -9.61
CA VAL A 427 25.12 -21.33 -11.02
C VAL A 427 26.11 -22.01 -11.95
N SER A 428 27.39 -21.80 -11.74
CA SER A 428 28.46 -22.45 -12.55
C SER A 428 28.84 -23.83 -12.04
N SER A 429 28.35 -24.24 -10.85
CA SER A 429 28.75 -25.46 -10.13
C SER A 429 30.26 -25.57 -9.92
N GLN A 430 30.91 -24.41 -9.71
CA GLN A 430 32.36 -24.32 -9.55
C GLN A 430 32.73 -23.58 -8.26
N TRP A 431 33.93 -23.87 -7.77
CA TRP A 431 34.53 -23.10 -6.69
C TRP A 431 35.24 -21.87 -7.26
N VAL A 432 34.88 -20.69 -6.79
CA VAL A 432 35.43 -19.41 -7.23
C VAL A 432 36.37 -18.88 -6.16
N ASN A 433 37.56 -18.50 -6.57
CA ASN A 433 38.57 -17.92 -5.65
C ASN A 433 38.11 -16.55 -5.18
N VAL A 434 37.98 -16.38 -3.86
CA VAL A 434 37.64 -15.10 -3.23
C VAL A 434 38.93 -14.34 -2.88
N ARG A 435 39.91 -15.03 -2.24
CA ARG A 435 41.14 -14.42 -1.82
C ARG A 435 42.27 -15.47 -1.70
N THR A 436 43.47 -15.10 -2.13
CA THR A 436 44.65 -15.91 -1.99
C THR A 436 45.66 -15.21 -1.11
N GLN A 437 46.27 -15.94 -0.16
CA GLN A 437 47.35 -15.47 0.71
C GLN A 437 48.58 -16.33 0.54
N SER A 438 49.73 -15.67 0.41
CA SER A 438 51.03 -16.32 0.40
C SER A 438 51.79 -15.93 1.65
N GLY A 439 52.29 -16.92 2.36
CA GLY A 439 53.04 -16.75 3.63
C GLY A 439 54.41 -17.33 3.55
N ASN A 440 55.25 -16.83 4.42
CA ASN A 440 56.57 -17.39 4.74
C ASN A 440 56.62 -17.68 6.24
N ARG A 441 57.62 -18.40 6.65
CA ARG A 441 57.86 -19.00 8.00
C ARG A 441 57.53 -18.14 9.23
N SER A 442 57.30 -16.81 9.07
CA SER A 442 57.10 -15.88 10.20
C SER A 442 55.78 -15.05 10.11
N GLN A 443 54.94 -15.33 9.15
CA GLN A 443 53.69 -14.55 8.96
C GLN A 443 52.44 -15.43 9.09
N ASN A 444 51.59 -15.04 10.02
CA ASN A 444 50.26 -15.57 10.14
C ASN A 444 49.24 -14.51 9.67
N TYR A 445 48.13 -14.96 9.11
CA TYR A 445 47.08 -14.12 8.55
C TYR A 445 45.77 -14.37 9.25
N SER A 446 44.96 -13.30 9.35
CA SER A 446 43.53 -13.32 9.72
C SER A 446 42.73 -12.69 8.59
N LEU A 447 41.85 -13.44 8.01
CA LEU A 447 40.95 -13.01 6.92
C LEU A 447 39.53 -13.09 7.41
N THR A 448 38.73 -12.07 7.04
CA THR A 448 37.30 -12.05 7.25
C THR A 448 36.65 -11.75 5.91
N GLU A 449 35.66 -12.54 5.54
CA GLU A 449 34.88 -12.34 4.31
C GLU A 449 33.39 -12.50 4.61
N GLU A 450 32.57 -11.60 4.09
CA GLU A 450 31.14 -11.63 4.29
C GLU A 450 30.44 -12.45 3.18
N ASN A 451 29.49 -13.29 3.56
CA ASN A 451 28.57 -13.88 2.60
C ASN A 451 27.51 -12.85 2.21
N THR A 452 27.71 -12.17 1.08
CA THR A 452 26.81 -11.13 0.56
C THR A 452 25.56 -11.69 -0.13
N SER A 453 25.44 -13.02 -0.29
CA SER A 453 24.27 -13.65 -0.87
C SER A 453 23.08 -13.69 0.09
N GLU A 454 21.88 -13.86 -0.43
CA GLU A 454 20.64 -14.05 0.35
C GLU A 454 20.43 -15.53 0.78
N SER A 455 21.34 -16.44 0.41
CA SER A 455 21.28 -17.87 0.73
C SER A 455 22.55 -18.32 1.45
N ILE A 456 22.48 -19.51 2.06
CA ILE A 456 23.64 -20.15 2.65
C ILE A 456 24.68 -20.41 1.55
N ALA A 457 25.94 -20.03 1.79
CA ALA A 457 27.05 -20.27 0.86
C ALA A 457 28.10 -21.15 1.49
N SER A 458 28.64 -22.08 0.69
CA SER A 458 29.76 -22.91 1.12
C SER A 458 31.09 -22.20 0.83
N TYR A 459 31.95 -22.17 1.83
CA TYR A 459 33.32 -21.66 1.73
C TYR A 459 34.32 -22.76 2.10
N ARG A 460 35.43 -22.78 1.40
CA ARG A 460 36.52 -23.72 1.74
C ARG A 460 37.88 -23.04 1.64
N VAL A 461 38.87 -23.60 2.37
CA VAL A 461 40.27 -23.24 2.21
C VAL A 461 41.02 -24.32 1.45
N THR A 462 41.63 -23.94 0.34
CA THR A 462 42.48 -24.82 -0.49
C THR A 462 43.91 -24.32 -0.51
N SER A 463 44.84 -25.21 -0.87
CA SER A 463 46.24 -24.84 -1.12
C SER A 463 46.88 -25.78 -2.16
N THR A 464 47.62 -25.22 -3.07
CA THR A 464 48.47 -25.98 -3.98
C THR A 464 49.83 -26.31 -3.33
N GLU A 465 50.27 -25.51 -2.34
CA GLU A 465 51.52 -25.69 -1.62
C GLU A 465 51.38 -25.11 -0.19
N PHE A 466 51.31 -25.96 0.83
CA PHE A 466 51.25 -25.58 2.24
C PHE A 466 52.19 -26.48 3.05
N ASN A 467 53.40 -26.00 3.25
CA ASN A 467 54.46 -26.75 3.92
C ASN A 467 54.46 -26.42 5.41
N THR A 468 54.15 -27.39 6.24
CA THR A 468 54.20 -27.27 7.70
C THR A 468 55.48 -27.92 8.19
N GLY A 469 56.58 -27.17 8.22
CA GLY A 469 57.87 -27.66 8.73
C GLY A 469 57.99 -27.44 10.24
N VAL A 470 58.74 -28.35 10.95
CA VAL A 470 59.28 -28.10 12.27
C VAL A 470 60.55 -27.28 12.08
N TRP A 471 60.50 -25.98 12.30
CA TRP A 471 61.64 -25.10 12.04
C TRP A 471 62.60 -25.03 13.23
N ASP A 472 62.17 -25.46 14.43
CA ASP A 472 62.97 -25.52 15.66
C ASP A 472 63.03 -26.92 16.26
N GLY A 473 63.06 -27.91 15.45
CA GLY A 473 63.59 -29.23 15.71
C GLY A 473 62.93 -30.11 16.76
N GLU A 474 61.88 -29.79 17.49
CA GLU A 474 61.37 -30.77 18.47
C GLU A 474 59.89 -30.54 18.95
N ASN A 475 59.18 -29.47 18.56
CA ASN A 475 57.82 -29.21 19.12
C ASN A 475 56.71 -29.31 18.09
N GLU A 476 55.88 -30.38 18.13
CA GLU A 476 54.67 -30.53 17.34
C GLU A 476 53.68 -29.35 17.51
N LYS A 477 53.78 -28.59 18.59
CA LYS A 477 52.99 -27.37 18.88
C LYS A 477 53.30 -26.19 17.96
N GLN A 478 54.35 -26.24 17.17
CA GLN A 478 54.78 -25.15 16.26
C GLN A 478 54.44 -25.43 14.78
N ARG A 479 53.88 -26.58 14.42
CA ARG A 479 53.46 -26.87 13.06
C ARG A 479 52.33 -25.94 12.62
N GLY A 480 52.47 -25.37 11.42
CA GLY A 480 51.50 -24.50 10.84
C GLY A 480 50.16 -25.21 10.56
N TYR A 481 49.08 -24.55 10.78
CA TYR A 481 47.76 -24.99 10.47
C TYR A 481 46.87 -23.78 10.14
N ILE A 482 45.72 -24.05 9.53
CA ILE A 482 44.68 -23.04 9.25
C ILE A 482 43.39 -23.42 10.00
N THR A 483 42.68 -22.42 10.44
CA THR A 483 41.33 -22.54 10.93
C THR A 483 40.37 -21.82 9.98
N ILE A 484 39.23 -22.38 9.77
CA ILE A 484 38.09 -21.73 9.12
C ILE A 484 36.88 -21.84 10.02
N GLN A 485 36.20 -20.74 10.23
CA GLN A 485 35.03 -20.66 11.11
C GLN A 485 33.90 -19.87 10.44
N SER A 486 32.67 -20.39 10.57
CA SER A 486 31.44 -19.63 10.34
C SER A 486 30.68 -19.45 11.66
N ILE A 487 29.87 -18.38 11.76
CA ILE A 487 29.03 -18.15 12.93
C ILE A 487 27.66 -18.76 12.63
N GLY A 488 27.17 -19.56 13.55
CA GLY A 488 25.82 -20.12 13.49
C GLY A 488 24.75 -19.10 13.84
N GLY A 489 23.49 -19.47 13.59
CA GLY A 489 22.34 -18.63 13.88
C GLY A 489 21.04 -19.21 13.32
N ASP A 490 19.94 -18.50 13.54
CA ASP A 490 18.66 -18.88 12.98
C ASP A 490 18.61 -18.52 11.47
N TYR A 491 18.12 -19.46 10.68
CA TYR A 491 17.95 -19.30 9.25
C TYR A 491 16.57 -19.77 8.82
N THR A 492 15.84 -18.88 8.14
CA THR A 492 14.48 -19.16 7.66
C THR A 492 14.47 -19.37 6.16
N GLY A 493 14.01 -20.54 5.74
CA GLY A 493 13.71 -20.86 4.35
C GLY A 493 12.20 -20.84 4.08
N HIS A 494 11.82 -20.79 2.79
CA HIS A 494 10.43 -20.66 2.36
C HIS A 494 10.05 -21.74 1.36
N VAL A 495 8.82 -22.23 1.49
CA VAL A 495 8.24 -23.27 0.62
C VAL A 495 6.90 -22.77 0.12
N LEU A 496 6.66 -22.82 -1.17
CA LEU A 496 5.33 -22.65 -1.76
C LEU A 496 4.60 -23.99 -1.73
N ILE A 497 3.50 -24.09 -1.01
CA ILE A 497 2.66 -25.28 -0.96
C ILE A 497 1.95 -25.43 -2.31
N THR A 498 2.15 -26.54 -2.99
CA THR A 498 1.58 -26.81 -4.32
C THR A 498 0.45 -27.83 -4.30
N GLU A 499 0.41 -28.71 -3.29
CA GLU A 499 -0.60 -29.77 -3.19
C GLU A 499 -0.86 -30.12 -1.72
N TYR A 500 -2.11 -30.11 -1.32
CA TYR A 500 -2.55 -30.64 -0.05
C TYR A 500 -2.75 -32.15 -0.16
N VAL A 501 -2.06 -32.93 0.67
CA VAL A 501 -2.17 -34.37 0.70
C VAL A 501 -3.02 -34.85 1.89
N SER A 502 -2.78 -34.28 3.06
CA SER A 502 -3.50 -34.58 4.28
C SER A 502 -3.25 -33.49 5.34
N PRO A 503 -3.99 -33.44 6.45
CA PRO A 503 -3.76 -32.47 7.52
C PRO A 503 -2.32 -32.46 8.08
N LYS A 504 -1.53 -33.49 7.81
CA LYS A 504 -0.12 -33.62 8.24
C LYS A 504 0.88 -33.52 7.11
N VAL A 505 0.46 -33.61 5.86
CA VAL A 505 1.40 -33.71 4.73
C VAL A 505 0.97 -32.80 3.60
N VAL A 506 1.90 -31.98 3.14
CA VAL A 506 1.76 -31.16 1.92
C VAL A 506 2.99 -31.34 1.04
N LYS A 507 2.81 -31.16 -0.27
CA LYS A 507 3.93 -31.01 -1.21
C LYS A 507 4.15 -29.55 -1.49
N GLY A 508 5.38 -29.18 -1.83
CA GLY A 508 5.72 -27.80 -2.15
C GLY A 508 7.02 -27.67 -2.90
N ILE A 509 7.26 -26.48 -3.38
CA ILE A 509 8.49 -26.08 -4.08
C ILE A 509 9.23 -25.09 -3.19
N VAL A 510 10.51 -25.35 -2.97
CA VAL A 510 11.36 -24.44 -2.18
C VAL A 510 11.60 -23.16 -2.97
N LYS A 511 11.15 -22.01 -2.43
CA LYS A 511 11.39 -20.66 -2.98
C LYS A 511 12.65 -20.02 -2.40
N LYS A 512 12.96 -20.34 -1.16
CA LYS A 512 14.20 -19.96 -0.48
C LYS A 512 14.71 -21.19 0.24
N GLN A 513 15.96 -21.58 -0.04
CA GLN A 513 16.61 -22.77 0.51
C GLN A 513 16.30 -22.97 2.00
N LEU A 514 16.06 -24.20 2.43
CA LEU A 514 15.85 -24.52 3.85
C LEU A 514 17.20 -24.72 4.56
N GLY A 515 17.25 -24.40 5.84
CA GLY A 515 18.48 -24.55 6.65
C GLY A 515 18.84 -26.01 6.93
N SER A 516 17.88 -26.86 7.13
CA SER A 516 18.04 -28.30 7.38
C SER A 516 16.78 -29.08 6.95
N THR A 517 16.89 -30.38 6.89
CA THR A 517 15.75 -31.31 6.79
C THR A 517 15.26 -31.81 8.14
N ASP A 518 15.93 -31.44 9.21
CA ASP A 518 15.59 -31.83 10.58
C ASP A 518 14.22 -31.27 11.01
N GLU A 519 13.62 -31.90 11.99
CA GLU A 519 12.40 -31.41 12.60
C GLU A 519 12.61 -30.05 13.25
N THR A 520 11.77 -29.08 12.91
CA THR A 520 11.73 -27.78 13.59
C THR A 520 10.35 -27.49 14.15
N ARG A 521 10.29 -26.71 15.21
CA ARG A 521 9.06 -26.12 15.78
C ARG A 521 8.84 -24.68 15.33
N ASP A 522 9.85 -24.09 14.75
CA ASP A 522 9.83 -22.70 14.31
C ASP A 522 9.37 -22.67 12.84
N PHE A 523 8.05 -22.60 12.64
CA PHE A 523 7.43 -22.48 11.34
C PHE A 523 6.33 -21.44 11.35
N ALA A 524 6.00 -20.86 10.20
CA ALA A 524 4.87 -19.95 10.07
C ALA A 524 4.13 -20.15 8.74
N PHE A 525 2.81 -20.01 8.82
CA PHE A 525 1.95 -19.95 7.65
C PHE A 525 1.99 -18.56 7.02
N ALA A 526 1.67 -18.48 5.74
CA ALA A 526 1.44 -17.21 5.09
C ALA A 526 0.34 -16.41 5.80
N ALA A 527 0.44 -15.08 5.74
CA ALA A 527 -0.62 -14.18 6.18
C ALA A 527 -1.87 -14.25 5.29
N TRP A 528 -1.71 -14.77 4.07
CA TRP A 528 -2.76 -14.92 3.06
C TRP A 528 -2.90 -16.37 2.62
N ASN A 529 -4.12 -16.89 2.64
CA ASN A 529 -4.51 -18.18 2.09
C ASN A 529 -6.02 -18.18 1.80
N GLY A 530 -6.58 -19.30 1.33
CA GLY A 530 -8.00 -19.42 1.01
C GLY A 530 -8.95 -19.18 2.19
N GLU A 531 -8.53 -19.40 3.43
CA GLU A 531 -9.33 -19.16 4.63
C GLU A 531 -9.22 -17.71 5.15
N LYS A 532 -7.98 -17.21 5.26
CA LYS A 532 -7.67 -15.86 5.76
C LYS A 532 -7.98 -14.77 4.73
N GLY A 533 -8.25 -15.18 3.48
CA GLY A 533 -8.44 -14.28 2.35
C GLY A 533 -7.15 -13.61 1.89
N TYR A 534 -7.28 -12.80 0.87
CA TYR A 534 -6.16 -12.12 0.21
C TYR A 534 -6.30 -10.60 0.33
N PRO A 535 -5.26 -9.82 -0.02
CA PRO A 535 -5.31 -8.36 0.06
C PRO A 535 -6.47 -7.75 -0.72
N SER A 536 -7.13 -6.76 -0.11
CA SER A 536 -8.25 -6.01 -0.69
C SER A 536 -7.86 -4.65 -1.24
N ALA A 537 -6.62 -4.20 -1.00
CA ALA A 537 -6.10 -2.94 -1.49
C ALA A 537 -4.63 -3.06 -1.88
N THR A 538 -4.22 -2.29 -2.89
CA THR A 538 -2.84 -2.24 -3.39
C THR A 538 -2.44 -0.82 -3.75
N GLY A 539 -1.15 -0.52 -3.70
CA GLY A 539 -0.56 0.75 -4.08
C GLY A 539 0.96 0.70 -3.99
N PHE A 540 1.63 1.78 -4.35
CA PHE A 540 3.08 1.96 -4.17
C PHE A 540 3.36 3.06 -3.17
N TYR A 541 4.39 2.87 -2.34
CA TYR A 541 4.90 3.88 -1.44
C TYR A 541 6.41 3.67 -1.18
N GLU A 542 7.21 4.74 -1.33
CA GLU A 542 8.67 4.70 -1.11
C GLU A 542 9.36 3.50 -1.79
N ASP A 543 9.10 3.32 -3.09
CA ASP A 543 9.64 2.23 -3.91
C ASP A 543 9.34 0.81 -3.39
N ARG A 544 8.20 0.66 -2.70
CA ARG A 544 7.66 -0.60 -2.19
C ARG A 544 6.26 -0.85 -2.73
N LEU A 545 5.98 -2.07 -3.13
CA LEU A 545 4.61 -2.50 -3.38
C LEU A 545 3.92 -2.71 -2.02
N VAL A 546 2.76 -2.12 -1.85
CA VAL A 546 1.96 -2.20 -0.62
C VAL A 546 0.69 -2.96 -0.88
N PHE A 547 0.43 -3.96 -0.07
CA PHE A 547 -0.85 -4.65 0.02
C PHE A 547 -1.50 -4.38 1.38
N ALA A 548 -2.83 -4.34 1.43
CA ALA A 548 -3.51 -4.11 2.70
C ALA A 548 -4.89 -4.76 2.75
N GLY A 549 -5.29 -5.08 3.98
CA GLY A 549 -6.61 -5.59 4.32
C GLY A 549 -6.86 -6.97 3.73
N SER A 550 -7.06 -7.96 4.58
CA SER A 550 -7.60 -9.25 4.19
C SER A 550 -8.73 -9.63 5.13
N LYS A 551 -9.43 -10.69 4.84
CA LYS A 551 -10.49 -11.21 5.71
C LYS A 551 -9.97 -11.54 7.12
N GLY A 552 -8.78 -12.15 7.20
CA GLY A 552 -8.14 -12.50 8.47
C GLY A 552 -7.47 -11.31 9.16
N PHE A 553 -6.96 -10.36 8.38
CA PHE A 553 -6.20 -9.20 8.87
C PHE A 553 -6.71 -7.89 8.24
N PRO A 554 -7.92 -7.44 8.59
CA PRO A 554 -8.57 -6.32 7.89
C PRO A 554 -7.85 -4.98 8.06
N GLN A 555 -7.14 -4.77 9.18
CA GLN A 555 -6.43 -3.52 9.49
C GLN A 555 -4.92 -3.60 9.28
N THR A 556 -4.42 -4.67 8.70
CA THR A 556 -2.99 -4.87 8.47
C THR A 556 -2.61 -4.49 7.06
N PHE A 557 -1.45 -3.86 6.92
CA PHE A 557 -0.81 -3.66 5.63
C PHE A 557 0.56 -4.33 5.61
N TRP A 558 0.97 -4.71 4.42
CA TRP A 558 2.23 -5.38 4.14
C TRP A 558 2.93 -4.64 3.02
N THR A 559 4.21 -4.35 3.19
CA THR A 559 5.01 -3.80 2.11
C THR A 559 6.03 -4.81 1.62
N SER A 560 6.35 -4.75 0.35
CA SER A 560 7.51 -5.45 -0.17
C SER A 560 8.81 -4.87 0.36
N LYS A 561 9.94 -5.54 0.13
CA LYS A 561 11.27 -4.94 0.22
C LYS A 561 11.37 -3.77 -0.78
N THR A 562 12.26 -2.81 -0.46
CA THR A 562 12.50 -1.67 -1.35
C THR A 562 13.07 -2.17 -2.69
N GLY A 563 12.41 -1.83 -3.79
CA GLY A 563 12.81 -2.22 -5.15
C GLY A 563 12.60 -3.70 -5.52
N ASP A 564 12.19 -4.57 -4.58
CA ASP A 564 11.85 -5.97 -4.84
C ASP A 564 10.37 -6.23 -4.51
N TYR A 565 9.51 -6.02 -5.50
CA TYR A 565 8.05 -6.06 -5.34
C TYR A 565 7.47 -7.46 -5.07
N TYR A 566 8.27 -8.51 -5.27
CA TYR A 566 7.84 -9.90 -5.07
C TYR A 566 8.23 -10.47 -3.70
N ASN A 567 8.94 -9.70 -2.87
CA ASN A 567 9.48 -10.16 -1.60
C ASN A 567 8.95 -9.30 -0.43
N PHE A 568 8.10 -9.88 0.41
CA PHE A 568 7.52 -9.27 1.62
C PHE A 568 8.21 -9.76 2.91
N GLY A 569 9.35 -10.43 2.77
CA GLY A 569 10.08 -11.00 3.88
C GLY A 569 10.90 -9.98 4.67
N THR A 570 11.31 -10.41 5.87
CA THR A 570 12.23 -9.68 6.75
C THR A 570 13.54 -10.43 6.85
N SER A 571 14.65 -9.72 6.98
CA SER A 571 15.98 -10.28 7.18
C SER A 571 16.27 -10.51 8.67
N ILE A 572 17.24 -11.36 8.97
CA ILE A 572 17.77 -11.56 10.34
C ILE A 572 19.29 -11.28 10.29
N PRO A 573 19.79 -10.21 10.93
CA PRO A 573 19.03 -9.14 11.60
C PRO A 573 18.20 -8.30 10.62
N SER A 574 17.16 -7.64 11.14
CA SER A 574 16.27 -6.80 10.30
C SER A 574 17.01 -5.60 9.70
N ALA A 575 16.71 -5.30 8.45
CA ALA A 575 17.26 -4.18 7.69
C ALA A 575 16.18 -3.12 7.39
N ASP A 576 16.60 -1.89 7.10
CA ASP A 576 15.66 -0.80 6.81
C ASP A 576 14.92 -0.98 5.47
N ASP A 577 15.48 -1.78 4.56
CA ASP A 577 14.90 -2.13 3.25
C ASP A 577 13.97 -3.35 3.28
N ASP A 578 13.85 -4.03 4.40
CA ASP A 578 12.98 -5.21 4.56
C ASP A 578 11.50 -4.91 4.33
N GLY A 579 10.74 -5.97 4.06
CA GLY A 579 9.28 -5.94 4.07
C GLY A 579 8.72 -5.51 5.43
N ILE A 580 7.63 -4.75 5.42
CA ILE A 580 7.01 -4.23 6.64
C ILE A 580 5.63 -4.86 6.79
N THR A 581 5.35 -5.41 7.97
CA THR A 581 4.01 -5.83 8.37
C THR A 581 3.58 -4.97 9.56
N ALA A 582 2.51 -4.20 9.40
CA ALA A 582 2.00 -3.37 10.50
C ALA A 582 0.47 -3.33 10.50
N THR A 583 -0.09 -3.27 11.70
CA THR A 583 -1.55 -3.24 11.92
C THR A 583 -1.95 -1.88 12.46
N LEU A 584 -2.98 -1.27 11.86
CA LEU A 584 -3.54 -0.01 12.33
C LEU A 584 -4.18 -0.20 13.71
N ASN A 585 -3.81 0.66 14.64
CA ASN A 585 -4.42 0.68 15.95
C ASN A 585 -5.61 1.66 15.95
N GLY A 586 -6.78 1.18 15.55
CA GLY A 586 -8.04 1.93 15.57
C GLY A 586 -8.99 1.41 16.64
N GLY A 587 -9.82 2.29 17.20
CA GLY A 587 -10.84 1.90 18.20
C GLY A 587 -11.96 0.99 17.67
N GLN A 588 -12.03 0.80 16.35
CA GLN A 588 -12.96 -0.09 15.66
C GLN A 588 -12.22 -0.91 14.62
N MET A 589 -12.62 -2.15 14.40
CA MET A 589 -12.05 -3.03 13.39
C MET A 589 -12.66 -2.72 12.03
N ASN A 590 -12.00 -1.87 11.26
CA ASN A 590 -12.43 -1.44 9.94
C ASN A 590 -11.40 -1.84 8.88
N GLY A 591 -11.82 -2.64 7.89
CA GLY A 591 -10.93 -3.10 6.82
C GLY A 591 -10.40 -1.96 5.96
N ILE A 592 -9.11 -2.05 5.59
CA ILE A 592 -8.47 -1.13 4.65
C ILE A 592 -9.04 -1.41 3.25
N LYS A 593 -9.46 -0.37 2.53
CA LYS A 593 -10.12 -0.43 1.23
C LYS A 593 -9.30 0.18 0.10
N ALA A 594 -8.49 1.19 0.40
CA ALA A 594 -7.65 1.84 -0.58
C ALA A 594 -6.34 2.36 0.04
N ILE A 595 -5.32 2.41 -0.79
CA ILE A 595 -3.99 2.94 -0.47
C ILE A 595 -3.70 4.07 -1.43
N ILE A 596 -3.32 5.23 -0.91
CA ILE A 596 -2.94 6.39 -1.73
C ILE A 596 -1.64 6.96 -1.17
N ALA A 597 -0.67 7.14 -2.04
CA ALA A 597 0.62 7.72 -1.71
C ALA A 597 0.71 9.16 -2.22
N PHE A 598 1.06 10.05 -1.31
CA PHE A 598 1.55 11.39 -1.59
C PHE A 598 2.95 11.52 -0.95
N GLY A 599 3.22 12.61 -0.23
CA GLY A 599 4.41 12.66 0.64
C GLY A 599 4.36 11.67 1.80
N GLU A 600 3.17 11.19 2.16
CA GLU A 600 2.90 10.18 3.18
C GLU A 600 1.92 9.15 2.61
N MET A 601 1.86 7.97 3.21
CA MET A 601 0.91 6.94 2.80
C MET A 601 -0.43 7.12 3.52
N LEU A 602 -1.50 7.24 2.77
CA LEU A 602 -2.87 7.27 3.29
C LEU A 602 -3.52 5.90 3.12
N LEU A 603 -3.97 5.33 4.22
CA LEU A 603 -4.74 4.11 4.27
C LEU A 603 -6.20 4.47 4.56
N LEU A 604 -7.05 4.29 3.56
CA LEU A 604 -8.47 4.57 3.66
C LEU A 604 -9.19 3.29 4.08
N THR A 605 -9.85 3.35 5.25
CA THR A 605 -10.57 2.20 5.79
C THR A 605 -12.10 2.40 5.70
N ALA A 606 -12.86 1.35 5.93
CA ALA A 606 -14.31 1.44 5.96
C ALA A 606 -14.87 2.37 7.05
N GLY A 607 -14.07 2.76 8.05
CA GLY A 607 -14.53 3.58 9.18
C GLY A 607 -13.71 4.83 9.44
N GLY A 608 -12.64 5.07 8.70
CA GLY A 608 -11.79 6.26 8.86
C GLY A 608 -10.55 6.25 7.98
N GLU A 609 -9.90 7.37 7.91
CA GLU A 609 -8.72 7.64 7.12
C GLU A 609 -7.50 7.73 8.05
N PHE A 610 -6.42 7.01 7.71
CA PHE A 610 -5.18 6.96 8.47
C PHE A 610 -4.01 7.42 7.62
N LYS A 611 -3.16 8.23 8.24
CA LYS A 611 -1.85 8.60 7.71
C LYS A 611 -0.80 7.66 8.29
N VAL A 612 0.06 7.11 7.45
CA VAL A 612 1.19 6.27 7.83
C VAL A 612 2.48 6.89 7.32
N SER A 613 3.47 7.00 8.19
CA SER A 613 4.77 7.60 7.87
C SER A 613 5.88 7.02 8.74
N GLY A 614 7.12 7.28 8.38
CA GLY A 614 8.32 6.96 9.15
C GLY A 614 8.74 8.05 10.17
N GLY A 615 7.85 9.01 10.51
CA GLY A 615 8.16 10.08 11.45
C GLY A 615 9.26 11.03 10.97
N GLY A 616 9.26 11.38 9.67
CA GLY A 616 10.25 12.24 9.03
C GLY A 616 11.50 11.51 8.51
N LYS A 617 11.49 10.18 8.54
CA LYS A 617 12.46 9.30 7.91
C LYS A 617 11.74 8.39 6.92
N ALA A 618 12.50 7.70 6.07
CA ALA A 618 11.95 6.64 5.25
C ALA A 618 11.26 5.57 6.12
N LEU A 619 10.18 5.00 5.62
CA LEU A 619 9.41 4.00 6.34
C LEU A 619 10.21 2.70 6.49
N SER A 620 10.33 2.21 7.72
CA SER A 620 10.97 0.92 8.05
C SER A 620 10.18 0.19 9.12
N GLY A 621 10.44 -1.10 9.31
CA GLY A 621 9.75 -1.90 10.32
C GLY A 621 9.87 -1.37 11.75
N SER A 622 10.87 -0.54 12.04
CA SER A 622 11.14 0.01 13.36
C SER A 622 10.53 1.38 13.64
N ASN A 623 10.02 2.10 12.62
CA ASN A 623 9.57 3.49 12.75
C ASN A 623 8.16 3.76 12.23
N VAL A 624 7.35 2.73 12.03
CA VAL A 624 5.96 2.89 11.54
C VAL A 624 5.14 3.73 12.52
N LEU A 625 4.66 4.86 12.04
CA LEU A 625 3.77 5.75 12.77
C LEU A 625 2.43 5.85 12.04
N SER A 626 1.35 5.39 12.65
CA SER A 626 -0.01 5.52 12.12
C SER A 626 -0.81 6.54 12.91
N GLN A 627 -1.47 7.46 12.20
CA GLN A 627 -2.25 8.54 12.81
C GLN A 627 -3.63 8.65 12.16
N PRO A 628 -4.74 8.60 12.92
CA PRO A 628 -6.07 8.82 12.38
C PRO A 628 -6.22 10.29 11.92
N GLN A 629 -6.85 10.49 10.77
CA GLN A 629 -7.07 11.79 10.17
C GLN A 629 -8.53 12.21 10.29
N GLU A 630 -9.45 11.49 9.66
CA GLU A 630 -10.88 11.70 9.71
C GLU A 630 -11.60 10.35 9.94
N TYR A 631 -12.88 10.38 10.34
CA TYR A 631 -13.68 9.19 10.64
C TYR A 631 -14.92 9.11 9.73
N ARG A 632 -14.72 9.17 8.41
CA ARG A 632 -15.80 9.08 7.41
C ARG A 632 -15.92 7.72 6.78
N GLY A 633 -14.78 7.07 6.58
CA GLY A 633 -14.68 5.78 5.91
C GLY A 633 -14.95 5.82 4.41
N VAL A 634 -14.39 4.84 3.71
CA VAL A 634 -14.45 4.73 2.24
C VAL A 634 -15.17 3.45 1.83
N SER A 635 -15.83 3.48 0.67
CA SER A 635 -16.42 2.30 0.01
C SER A 635 -15.35 1.48 -0.74
N ASP A 636 -15.78 0.41 -1.41
CA ASP A 636 -14.89 -0.39 -2.26
C ASP A 636 -14.56 0.28 -3.61
N VAL A 637 -15.24 1.37 -4.00
CA VAL A 637 -14.95 2.09 -5.25
C VAL A 637 -13.54 2.73 -5.18
N ASN A 638 -12.76 2.56 -6.25
CA ASN A 638 -11.41 3.13 -6.31
C ASN A 638 -11.45 4.66 -6.22
N PRO A 639 -10.77 5.27 -5.24
CA PRO A 639 -10.59 6.71 -5.20
C PRO A 639 -9.83 7.22 -6.42
N VAL A 640 -10.07 8.46 -6.81
CA VAL A 640 -9.31 9.14 -7.87
C VAL A 640 -8.56 10.33 -7.32
N THR A 641 -7.40 10.62 -7.86
CA THR A 641 -6.56 11.74 -7.45
C THR A 641 -6.64 12.88 -8.45
N ILE A 642 -6.87 14.09 -7.97
CA ILE A 642 -6.92 15.31 -8.77
C ILE A 642 -5.94 16.34 -8.16
N GLY A 643 -4.77 16.46 -8.77
CA GLY A 643 -3.69 17.27 -8.18
C GLY A 643 -3.30 16.77 -6.79
N SER A 644 -3.49 17.60 -5.77
CA SER A 644 -3.21 17.24 -4.36
C SER A 644 -4.44 16.78 -3.57
N ARG A 645 -5.52 16.44 -4.25
CA ARG A 645 -6.78 16.02 -3.64
C ARG A 645 -7.16 14.61 -4.03
N ILE A 646 -7.86 13.93 -3.14
CA ILE A 646 -8.41 12.59 -3.34
C ILE A 646 -9.92 12.73 -3.38
N ILE A 647 -10.54 12.28 -4.46
CA ILE A 647 -11.99 12.16 -4.52
C ILE A 647 -12.35 10.71 -4.24
N TYR A 648 -13.21 10.48 -3.28
CA TYR A 648 -13.59 9.14 -2.86
C TYR A 648 -15.08 9.04 -2.53
N VAL A 649 -15.60 7.84 -2.62
CA VAL A 649 -16.97 7.50 -2.23
C VAL A 649 -16.96 7.06 -0.78
N GLN A 650 -17.74 7.73 0.07
CA GLN A 650 -17.89 7.39 1.49
C GLN A 650 -18.46 5.98 1.66
N HIS A 651 -18.21 5.36 2.81
CA HIS A 651 -18.58 3.96 3.11
C HIS A 651 -20.02 3.58 2.75
N GLN A 652 -21.01 4.46 2.92
CA GLN A 652 -22.42 4.21 2.58
C GLN A 652 -22.66 4.10 1.07
N GLY A 653 -21.76 4.59 0.24
CA GLY A 653 -21.81 4.48 -1.21
C GLY A 653 -22.49 5.63 -1.94
N ASN A 654 -23.12 6.57 -1.23
CA ASN A 654 -23.95 7.64 -1.81
C ASN A 654 -23.43 9.06 -1.53
N ILE A 655 -22.30 9.22 -0.85
CA ILE A 655 -21.67 10.52 -0.61
C ILE A 655 -20.28 10.50 -1.24
N ILE A 656 -20.01 11.52 -2.03
CA ILE A 656 -18.68 11.72 -2.64
C ILE A 656 -18.01 12.88 -1.92
N ARG A 657 -16.77 12.65 -1.49
CA ARG A 657 -15.96 13.63 -0.77
C ARG A 657 -14.65 13.91 -1.49
N ASP A 658 -14.14 15.10 -1.29
CA ASP A 658 -12.73 15.35 -1.51
C ASP A 658 -11.96 15.23 -0.17
N LEU A 659 -10.71 14.86 -0.24
CA LEU A 659 -9.81 14.78 0.90
C LEU A 659 -8.51 15.47 0.52
N ALA A 660 -8.08 16.42 1.33
CA ALA A 660 -6.80 17.11 1.14
C ALA A 660 -6.20 17.47 2.49
N TYR A 661 -4.89 17.64 2.52
CA TYR A 661 -4.22 18.16 3.72
C TYR A 661 -4.62 19.61 3.96
N SER A 662 -5.06 19.91 5.18
CA SER A 662 -5.36 21.27 5.64
C SER A 662 -4.35 21.67 6.70
N TYR A 663 -3.59 22.71 6.40
CA TYR A 663 -2.58 23.26 7.31
C TYR A 663 -3.19 23.84 8.59
N ASP A 664 -4.41 24.40 8.51
CA ASP A 664 -5.08 25.04 9.64
C ASP A 664 -5.42 24.08 10.78
N VAL A 665 -5.69 22.82 10.44
CA VAL A 665 -6.04 21.76 11.41
C VAL A 665 -4.98 20.67 11.49
N ASP A 666 -3.90 20.78 10.72
CA ASP A 666 -2.80 19.81 10.63
C ASP A 666 -3.29 18.37 10.39
N LYS A 667 -4.27 18.21 9.50
CA LYS A 667 -4.89 16.94 9.15
C LYS A 667 -5.39 16.91 7.71
N TYR A 668 -5.59 15.71 7.22
CA TYR A 668 -6.38 15.50 6.02
C TYR A 668 -7.86 15.64 6.37
N THR A 669 -8.56 16.49 5.65
CA THR A 669 -9.99 16.77 5.82
C THR A 669 -10.63 17.07 4.48
N GLY A 670 -11.95 16.92 4.36
CA GLY A 670 -12.61 17.08 3.10
C GLY A 670 -14.09 17.46 3.19
N ASP A 671 -14.58 18.00 2.09
CA ASP A 671 -15.94 18.50 1.92
C ASP A 671 -16.85 17.47 1.26
N ASP A 672 -18.15 17.59 1.50
CA ASP A 672 -19.19 16.85 0.80
C ASP A 672 -19.47 17.52 -0.55
N LEU A 673 -19.12 16.83 -1.64
CA LEU A 673 -19.23 17.37 -3.00
C LEU A 673 -20.64 17.27 -3.59
N ASN A 674 -21.50 16.42 -3.06
CA ASN A 674 -22.86 16.20 -3.58
C ASN A 674 -23.97 16.77 -2.68
N LEU A 675 -23.61 17.56 -1.67
CA LEU A 675 -24.58 18.18 -0.76
C LEU A 675 -25.67 18.97 -1.49
N LEU A 676 -25.32 19.76 -2.50
CA LEU A 676 -26.26 20.58 -3.27
C LEU A 676 -27.03 19.80 -4.34
N ALA A 677 -26.54 18.61 -4.70
CA ALA A 677 -27.13 17.73 -5.73
C ALA A 677 -27.56 16.37 -5.14
N SER A 678 -27.98 16.36 -3.89
CA SER A 678 -28.29 15.13 -3.13
C SER A 678 -29.27 14.19 -3.82
N HIS A 679 -30.26 14.75 -4.54
CA HIS A 679 -31.27 13.99 -5.27
C HIS A 679 -30.72 13.04 -6.34
N LEU A 680 -29.50 13.31 -6.85
CA LEU A 680 -28.84 12.42 -7.81
C LEU A 680 -28.26 11.15 -7.14
N PHE A 681 -28.19 11.13 -5.80
CA PHE A 681 -27.56 10.06 -5.02
C PHE A 681 -28.51 9.36 -4.05
N GLU A 682 -29.70 9.95 -3.79
CA GLU A 682 -30.64 9.41 -2.83
C GLU A 682 -31.15 8.02 -3.25
N GLY A 683 -30.95 7.02 -2.38
CA GLY A 683 -31.38 5.64 -2.62
C GLY A 683 -30.46 4.83 -3.53
N HIS A 684 -29.35 5.40 -4.00
CA HIS A 684 -28.44 4.78 -4.93
C HIS A 684 -26.99 4.76 -4.42
N LYS A 685 -26.20 3.84 -4.98
CA LYS A 685 -24.77 3.72 -4.68
C LYS A 685 -23.95 3.92 -5.95
N ILE A 686 -22.77 4.47 -5.79
CA ILE A 686 -21.76 4.53 -6.84
C ILE A 686 -21.04 3.19 -6.88
N ILE A 687 -20.87 2.62 -8.07
CA ILE A 687 -20.24 1.32 -8.31
C ILE A 687 -18.97 1.40 -9.14
N SER A 688 -18.75 2.49 -9.87
CA SER A 688 -17.54 2.72 -10.67
C SER A 688 -17.24 4.21 -10.72
N MET A 689 -15.98 4.59 -10.68
CA MET A 689 -15.55 5.99 -10.75
C MET A 689 -14.23 6.10 -11.50
N THR A 690 -14.10 7.13 -12.33
CA THR A 690 -12.86 7.45 -13.06
C THR A 690 -12.75 8.95 -13.26
N TYR A 691 -11.54 9.45 -13.51
CA TYR A 691 -11.27 10.87 -13.70
C TYR A 691 -10.72 11.14 -15.11
N GLN A 692 -11.39 12.03 -15.83
CA GLN A 692 -11.00 12.58 -17.13
C GLN A 692 -10.47 13.99 -16.91
N GLN A 693 -9.16 14.18 -17.06
CA GLN A 693 -8.51 15.46 -16.82
C GLN A 693 -8.77 16.45 -17.97
N ILE A 694 -8.59 16.01 -19.18
CA ILE A 694 -8.70 16.83 -20.39
C ILE A 694 -9.90 16.36 -21.23
N PRO A 695 -10.78 17.29 -21.72
CA PRO A 695 -10.65 18.76 -21.71
C PRO A 695 -11.24 19.49 -20.50
N ASN A 696 -12.16 18.89 -19.73
CA ASN A 696 -13.04 19.63 -18.83
C ASN A 696 -12.88 19.29 -17.33
N SER A 697 -11.93 18.42 -16.94
CA SER A 697 -11.72 17.97 -15.55
C SER A 697 -13.00 17.38 -14.94
N ILE A 698 -13.42 16.20 -15.44
CA ILE A 698 -14.68 15.55 -15.04
C ILE A 698 -14.39 14.26 -14.30
N VAL A 699 -14.97 14.12 -13.11
CA VAL A 699 -15.08 12.83 -12.42
C VAL A 699 -16.35 12.14 -12.87
N TRP A 700 -16.21 10.99 -13.50
CA TRP A 700 -17.30 10.16 -13.97
C TRP A 700 -17.64 9.11 -12.92
N CYS A 701 -18.93 8.98 -12.59
CA CYS A 701 -19.43 8.05 -11.59
C CYS A 701 -20.61 7.26 -12.14
N VAL A 702 -20.56 5.94 -12.05
CA VAL A 702 -21.67 5.07 -12.43
C VAL A 702 -22.47 4.72 -11.18
N ARG A 703 -23.78 4.92 -11.23
CA ARG A 703 -24.72 4.48 -10.18
C ARG A 703 -25.12 3.01 -10.38
N ASP A 704 -25.59 2.40 -9.31
CA ASP A 704 -26.08 1.00 -9.30
C ASP A 704 -27.31 0.73 -10.18
N ASP A 705 -28.06 1.75 -10.53
CA ASP A 705 -29.19 1.66 -11.49
C ASP A 705 -28.76 1.86 -12.94
N GLY A 706 -27.51 2.19 -13.18
CA GLY A 706 -26.93 2.40 -14.51
C GLY A 706 -26.95 3.84 -15.02
N LEU A 707 -27.27 4.82 -14.17
CA LEU A 707 -27.12 6.24 -14.51
C LEU A 707 -25.64 6.63 -14.43
N LEU A 708 -25.14 7.34 -15.43
CA LEU A 708 -23.81 7.94 -15.41
C LEU A 708 -23.90 9.38 -14.91
N LEU A 709 -23.15 9.71 -13.87
CA LEU A 709 -23.02 11.06 -13.34
C LEU A 709 -21.65 11.63 -13.72
N GLY A 710 -21.60 12.92 -14.03
CA GLY A 710 -20.35 13.64 -14.19
C GLY A 710 -20.28 14.79 -13.18
N LEU A 711 -19.11 14.94 -12.57
CA LEU A 711 -18.76 16.09 -11.75
C LEU A 711 -17.66 16.88 -12.44
N THR A 712 -17.99 18.05 -12.98
CA THR A 712 -16.93 18.99 -13.37
C THR A 712 -16.32 19.58 -12.10
N TYR A 713 -15.03 19.26 -11.89
CA TYR A 713 -14.31 19.60 -10.65
C TYR A 713 -13.13 20.52 -10.95
N ILE A 714 -13.25 21.83 -10.62
CA ILE A 714 -12.18 22.83 -10.80
C ILE A 714 -12.13 23.69 -9.53
N LYS A 715 -11.25 23.28 -8.62
CA LYS A 715 -11.14 23.92 -7.30
C LYS A 715 -10.74 25.39 -7.37
N GLU A 716 -9.87 25.75 -8.31
CA GLU A 716 -9.36 27.10 -8.48
C GLU A 716 -10.44 28.12 -8.83
N GLN A 717 -11.59 27.66 -9.35
CA GLN A 717 -12.73 28.48 -9.72
C GLN A 717 -13.99 28.17 -8.91
N ASP A 718 -13.87 27.34 -7.87
CA ASP A 718 -15.00 26.88 -7.06
C ASP A 718 -16.11 26.17 -7.88
N ILE A 719 -15.75 25.53 -9.00
CA ILE A 719 -16.68 24.77 -9.83
C ILE A 719 -16.77 23.33 -9.33
N TYR A 720 -17.92 22.97 -8.82
CA TYR A 720 -18.33 21.61 -8.44
C TYR A 720 -19.71 21.36 -9.03
N ALA A 721 -19.73 21.03 -10.31
CA ALA A 721 -20.95 21.03 -11.11
C ALA A 721 -21.34 19.59 -11.48
N TRP A 722 -22.40 19.09 -10.84
CA TRP A 722 -22.97 17.79 -11.17
C TRP A 722 -23.86 17.86 -12.40
N HIS A 723 -23.81 16.84 -13.22
CA HIS A 723 -24.67 16.61 -14.38
C HIS A 723 -24.91 15.13 -14.60
N GLN A 724 -26.01 14.76 -15.21
CA GLN A 724 -26.43 13.37 -15.40
C GLN A 724 -26.46 12.97 -16.86
N HIS A 725 -26.18 11.71 -17.16
CA HIS A 725 -26.10 11.16 -18.50
C HIS A 725 -26.82 9.83 -18.60
N THR A 726 -27.66 9.74 -19.62
CA THR A 726 -28.42 8.55 -19.96
C THR A 726 -28.10 8.13 -21.38
N THR A 727 -28.35 6.88 -21.72
CA THR A 727 -28.33 6.35 -23.09
C THR A 727 -29.60 5.56 -23.37
N ALA A 728 -30.10 5.63 -24.60
CA ALA A 728 -31.40 5.04 -24.96
C ALA A 728 -31.39 3.51 -24.74
N GLY A 729 -32.32 3.03 -23.91
CA GLY A 729 -32.46 1.61 -23.60
C GLY A 729 -31.29 0.94 -22.95
N GLY A 730 -30.31 1.70 -22.42
CA GLY A 730 -29.07 1.17 -21.87
C GLY A 730 -28.79 1.63 -20.44
N LYS A 731 -27.82 0.91 -19.77
CA LYS A 731 -27.32 1.17 -18.45
C LYS A 731 -25.80 1.16 -18.48
N PHE A 732 -25.17 2.14 -17.91
CA PHE A 732 -23.72 2.12 -17.69
C PHE A 732 -23.37 1.12 -16.60
N VAL A 733 -22.33 0.33 -16.81
CA VAL A 733 -21.89 -0.74 -15.89
C VAL A 733 -20.51 -0.44 -15.33
N SER A 734 -19.58 -0.01 -16.18
CA SER A 734 -18.21 0.33 -15.80
C SER A 734 -17.74 1.47 -16.68
N VAL A 735 -16.91 2.35 -16.11
CA VAL A 735 -16.25 3.42 -16.84
C VAL A 735 -14.76 3.40 -16.57
N CYS A 736 -13.99 3.70 -17.59
CA CYS A 736 -12.55 3.79 -17.49
C CYS A 736 -12.04 4.93 -18.37
N ASN A 737 -11.19 5.77 -17.81
CA ASN A 737 -10.52 6.82 -18.54
C ASN A 737 -9.08 6.46 -18.83
N ILE A 738 -8.60 6.85 -20.00
CA ILE A 738 -7.19 6.71 -20.34
C ILE A 738 -6.69 7.96 -21.05
N GLY A 739 -5.47 8.40 -20.69
CA GLY A 739 -4.84 9.56 -21.30
C GLY A 739 -4.58 9.35 -22.79
N GLY A 740 -4.85 10.35 -23.60
CA GLY A 740 -4.53 10.40 -25.02
C GLY A 740 -3.57 11.55 -25.34
N SER A 741 -3.11 11.63 -26.58
CA SER A 741 -2.16 12.67 -27.00
C SER A 741 -2.72 14.10 -26.97
N THR A 742 -4.04 14.28 -27.14
CA THR A 742 -4.71 15.59 -27.16
C THR A 742 -5.78 15.73 -26.10
N GLU A 743 -6.48 14.65 -25.80
CA GLU A 743 -7.53 14.56 -24.80
C GLU A 743 -7.59 13.17 -24.21
N ASP A 744 -8.14 13.05 -23.01
CA ASP A 744 -8.37 11.78 -22.38
C ASP A 744 -9.62 11.12 -22.96
N LYS A 745 -9.55 9.80 -23.16
CA LYS A 745 -10.65 9.03 -23.75
C LYS A 745 -11.42 8.27 -22.69
N LEU A 746 -12.73 8.46 -22.62
CA LEU A 746 -13.62 7.75 -21.73
C LEU A 746 -14.21 6.52 -22.45
N TYR A 747 -13.90 5.34 -21.91
CA TYR A 747 -14.51 4.08 -22.29
C TYR A 747 -15.59 3.69 -21.29
N ALA A 748 -16.65 3.05 -21.78
CA ALA A 748 -17.72 2.55 -20.93
C ALA A 748 -18.14 1.13 -21.35
N VAL A 749 -18.51 0.33 -20.36
CA VAL A 749 -19.31 -0.87 -20.59
C VAL A 749 -20.76 -0.49 -20.40
N ILE A 750 -21.59 -0.74 -21.40
CA ILE A 750 -23.01 -0.43 -21.41
C ILE A 750 -23.81 -1.73 -21.59
N GLU A 751 -24.72 -1.97 -20.67
CA GLU A 751 -25.71 -3.05 -20.80
C GLU A 751 -26.96 -2.51 -21.57
N ARG A 752 -27.38 -3.21 -22.62
CA ARG A 752 -28.54 -2.84 -23.42
C ARG A 752 -29.25 -4.11 -23.88
N GLY A 753 -30.48 -4.26 -23.47
CA GLY A 753 -31.29 -5.45 -23.81
C GLY A 753 -30.68 -6.78 -23.31
N GLY A 754 -29.97 -6.77 -22.19
CA GLY A 754 -29.28 -7.95 -21.67
C GLY A 754 -27.97 -8.30 -22.40
N GLN A 755 -27.48 -7.41 -23.25
CA GLN A 755 -26.21 -7.51 -23.95
C GLN A 755 -25.25 -6.45 -23.41
N TYR A 756 -23.95 -6.77 -23.37
CA TYR A 756 -22.90 -5.86 -22.87
C TYR A 756 -22.01 -5.41 -24.01
N TYR A 757 -21.78 -4.11 -24.09
CA TYR A 757 -21.01 -3.47 -25.16
C TYR A 757 -19.91 -2.59 -24.58
N VAL A 758 -18.75 -2.58 -25.22
CA VAL A 758 -17.70 -1.61 -24.98
C VAL A 758 -17.85 -0.49 -25.98
N GLU A 759 -18.02 0.71 -25.46
CA GLU A 759 -18.20 1.93 -26.23
C GLU A 759 -17.20 2.99 -25.76
N ILE A 760 -16.83 3.92 -26.66
CA ILE A 760 -15.94 5.04 -26.36
C ILE A 760 -16.66 6.36 -26.61
N MET A 761 -16.55 7.30 -25.70
CA MET A 761 -17.06 8.66 -25.92
C MET A 761 -16.16 9.38 -26.92
N GLU A 762 -16.75 9.87 -28.01
CA GLU A 762 -16.04 10.59 -29.06
C GLU A 762 -15.63 12.00 -28.61
N SER A 763 -14.70 12.59 -29.31
CA SER A 763 -14.26 13.96 -29.06
C SER A 763 -15.33 14.96 -29.49
N ARG A 764 -15.57 15.98 -28.65
CA ARG A 764 -16.43 17.10 -28.99
C ARG A 764 -15.75 18.09 -29.94
N ASP A 765 -14.47 18.33 -29.77
CA ASP A 765 -13.72 19.39 -30.45
C ASP A 765 -12.95 18.87 -31.68
N LYS A 766 -13.39 17.76 -32.27
CA LYS A 766 -12.73 17.06 -33.36
C LYS A 766 -12.62 17.89 -34.64
N SER A 767 -13.66 18.66 -34.95
CA SER A 767 -13.77 19.49 -36.14
C SER A 767 -14.82 20.60 -35.99
N THR A 768 -14.72 21.66 -36.79
CA THR A 768 -15.75 22.69 -36.91
C THR A 768 -16.79 22.36 -38.00
N ASN A 769 -16.56 21.29 -38.79
CA ASN A 769 -17.51 20.86 -39.81
C ASN A 769 -18.64 20.09 -39.18
N VAL A 770 -19.84 20.32 -39.64
CA VAL A 770 -21.04 19.63 -39.13
C VAL A 770 -21.03 18.14 -39.44
N GLU A 771 -20.47 17.75 -40.57
CA GLU A 771 -20.39 16.35 -41.02
C GLU A 771 -19.48 15.49 -40.20
N ASP A 772 -18.56 16.10 -39.40
CA ASP A 772 -17.65 15.39 -38.51
C ASP A 772 -18.16 15.20 -37.07
N GLN A 773 -19.34 15.79 -36.80
CA GLN A 773 -19.89 15.82 -35.45
C GLN A 773 -20.58 14.49 -35.08
N PHE A 774 -20.16 13.87 -33.97
CA PHE A 774 -20.67 12.58 -33.54
C PHE A 774 -21.52 12.71 -32.28
N PHE A 775 -22.83 12.80 -32.43
CA PHE A 775 -23.78 12.98 -31.32
C PHE A 775 -24.86 11.90 -31.34
N VAL A 776 -24.44 10.64 -31.48
CA VAL A 776 -25.32 9.46 -31.39
C VAL A 776 -24.68 8.44 -30.44
N ASP A 777 -25.45 7.68 -29.67
CA ASP A 777 -24.95 6.63 -28.80
C ASP A 777 -24.96 5.27 -29.53
N SER A 778 -24.06 4.37 -29.09
CA SER A 778 -23.84 3.06 -29.71
C SER A 778 -23.67 3.15 -31.23
N GLY A 779 -23.13 4.28 -31.64
CA GLY A 779 -23.13 4.67 -33.05
C GLY A 779 -21.92 4.15 -33.81
N ILE A 780 -22.09 4.12 -35.14
CA ILE A 780 -21.01 3.87 -36.09
C ILE A 780 -20.88 5.03 -37.05
N THR A 781 -19.71 5.14 -37.67
CA THR A 781 -19.44 6.09 -38.74
C THR A 781 -19.14 5.33 -40.01
N TYR A 782 -19.87 5.64 -41.10
CA TYR A 782 -19.49 5.28 -42.44
C TYR A 782 -18.81 6.47 -43.09
N GLU A 783 -17.70 6.25 -43.75
CA GLU A 783 -16.99 7.24 -44.55
C GLU A 783 -16.37 6.54 -45.77
N GLY A 784 -16.83 6.90 -46.98
CA GLY A 784 -16.38 6.21 -48.19
C GLY A 784 -17.12 6.65 -49.44
N GLU A 785 -17.23 5.76 -50.45
CA GLU A 785 -18.01 6.00 -51.66
C GLU A 785 -19.49 6.24 -51.33
N PRO A 786 -20.16 7.15 -52.06
CA PRO A 786 -21.57 7.49 -51.78
C PRO A 786 -22.46 6.26 -51.77
N THR A 787 -23.08 5.97 -50.64
CA THR A 787 -24.01 4.84 -50.46
C THR A 787 -25.34 5.32 -49.90
N ASP A 788 -26.40 4.58 -50.20
CA ASP A 788 -27.76 4.71 -49.64
C ASP A 788 -28.10 3.59 -48.64
N GLU A 789 -27.17 2.71 -48.32
CA GLU A 789 -27.31 1.65 -47.33
C GLU A 789 -26.19 1.69 -46.33
N ILE A 790 -26.48 1.71 -45.04
CA ILE A 790 -25.49 1.60 -43.97
C ILE A 790 -25.76 0.29 -43.21
N SER A 791 -24.77 -0.59 -43.20
CA SER A 791 -24.74 -1.89 -42.51
C SER A 791 -23.79 -1.90 -41.32
N GLY A 792 -23.74 -2.99 -40.54
CA GLY A 792 -22.94 -3.13 -39.32
C GLY A 792 -23.66 -2.63 -38.08
N LEU A 793 -24.99 -2.62 -38.12
CA LEU A 793 -25.86 -2.17 -37.04
C LEU A 793 -26.57 -3.33 -36.32
N GLU A 794 -26.03 -4.55 -36.40
CA GLU A 794 -26.57 -5.77 -35.77
C GLU A 794 -26.83 -5.59 -34.27
N HIS A 795 -25.98 -4.83 -33.58
CA HIS A 795 -26.12 -4.50 -32.16
C HIS A 795 -27.29 -3.54 -31.85
N LEU A 796 -27.88 -2.91 -32.88
CA LEU A 796 -29.01 -2.00 -32.78
C LEU A 796 -30.27 -2.54 -33.47
N GLU A 797 -30.33 -3.84 -33.77
CA GLU A 797 -31.49 -4.46 -34.41
C GLU A 797 -32.81 -4.14 -33.68
N GLY A 798 -33.78 -3.60 -34.40
CA GLY A 798 -35.10 -3.20 -33.88
C GLY A 798 -35.15 -1.87 -33.14
N TYR A 799 -33.97 -1.22 -32.90
CA TYR A 799 -33.94 0.12 -32.32
C TYR A 799 -34.15 1.20 -33.38
N THR A 800 -34.82 2.31 -32.96
CA THR A 800 -34.91 3.51 -33.78
C THR A 800 -33.66 4.36 -33.62
N VAL A 801 -32.99 4.68 -34.73
CA VAL A 801 -31.69 5.38 -34.77
C VAL A 801 -31.85 6.79 -35.35
N ALA A 802 -31.01 7.69 -34.85
CA ALA A 802 -30.79 9.03 -35.39
C ALA A 802 -29.67 8.98 -36.44
N ILE A 803 -29.77 9.79 -37.47
CA ILE A 803 -28.89 9.74 -38.64
C ILE A 803 -28.42 11.16 -38.99
N LEU A 804 -27.10 11.36 -39.06
CA LEU A 804 -26.47 12.55 -39.61
C LEU A 804 -25.69 12.15 -40.86
N ALA A 805 -26.13 12.64 -42.01
CA ALA A 805 -25.56 12.28 -43.32
C ALA A 805 -25.09 13.54 -44.08
N ASP A 806 -23.78 13.59 -44.41
CA ASP A 806 -23.11 14.75 -45.02
C ASP A 806 -23.53 16.08 -44.35
N GLY A 807 -23.56 16.05 -42.97
CA GLY A 807 -23.92 17.20 -42.15
C GLY A 807 -25.42 17.54 -42.11
N ASN A 808 -26.29 16.72 -42.67
CA ASN A 808 -27.77 16.90 -42.63
C ASN A 808 -28.40 15.85 -41.71
N VAL A 809 -29.34 16.29 -40.88
CA VAL A 809 -30.13 15.39 -40.03
C VAL A 809 -31.22 14.76 -40.93
N LEU A 810 -31.23 13.43 -40.95
CA LEU A 810 -32.28 12.67 -41.65
C LEU A 810 -33.37 12.21 -40.65
N PRO A 811 -34.57 11.88 -41.16
CA PRO A 811 -35.60 11.26 -40.31
C PRO A 811 -35.05 9.99 -39.63
N GLN A 812 -35.43 9.79 -38.39
CA GLN A 812 -35.11 8.59 -37.64
C GLN A 812 -35.68 7.35 -38.34
N GLN A 813 -34.93 6.25 -38.31
CA GLN A 813 -35.35 4.97 -38.92
C GLN A 813 -35.11 3.82 -37.92
N THR A 814 -35.84 2.74 -38.08
CA THR A 814 -35.62 1.51 -37.32
C THR A 814 -34.64 0.64 -38.08
N VAL A 815 -33.69 0.07 -37.33
CA VAL A 815 -32.72 -0.88 -37.90
C VAL A 815 -33.39 -2.21 -38.20
N GLU A 816 -33.26 -2.68 -39.41
CA GLU A 816 -33.79 -3.96 -39.89
C GLU A 816 -32.68 -4.78 -40.59
N ASN A 817 -32.47 -6.03 -40.18
CA ASN A 817 -31.42 -6.90 -40.68
C ASN A 817 -29.99 -6.28 -40.55
N GLY A 818 -29.72 -5.60 -39.45
CA GLY A 818 -28.45 -4.95 -39.17
C GLY A 818 -28.12 -3.74 -40.05
N LYS A 819 -29.11 -3.09 -40.67
CA LYS A 819 -28.90 -1.98 -41.59
C LYS A 819 -30.04 -0.95 -41.60
N VAL A 820 -29.73 0.23 -42.14
CA VAL A 820 -30.71 1.28 -42.48
C VAL A 820 -30.52 1.67 -43.95
N VAL A 821 -31.67 2.04 -44.62
CA VAL A 821 -31.67 2.47 -46.03
C VAL A 821 -32.01 3.95 -46.12
N LEU A 822 -31.10 4.72 -46.70
CA LEU A 822 -31.22 6.16 -46.83
C LEU A 822 -31.94 6.52 -48.15
N GLY A 823 -32.66 7.64 -48.17
CA GLY A 823 -33.39 8.09 -49.37
C GLY A 823 -32.47 8.57 -50.50
N ASN A 824 -31.22 8.90 -50.21
CA ASN A 824 -30.20 9.36 -51.18
C ASN A 824 -28.85 8.76 -50.78
N LYS A 825 -27.87 8.93 -51.68
CA LYS A 825 -26.51 8.48 -51.44
C LYS A 825 -25.69 9.55 -50.73
N TYR A 826 -24.98 9.16 -49.66
CA TYR A 826 -24.14 10.02 -48.83
C TYR A 826 -22.75 9.44 -48.69
N LYS A 827 -21.76 10.30 -48.49
CA LYS A 827 -20.32 9.91 -48.33
C LYS A 827 -19.94 9.66 -46.87
N LYS A 828 -20.48 10.50 -45.98
CA LYS A 828 -20.17 10.40 -44.55
C LYS A 828 -21.49 10.34 -43.77
N VAL A 829 -21.67 9.26 -43.01
CA VAL A 829 -22.90 9.04 -42.26
C VAL A 829 -22.60 8.56 -40.86
N HIS A 830 -23.14 9.24 -39.85
CA HIS A 830 -23.17 8.79 -38.47
C HIS A 830 -24.57 8.25 -38.16
N VAL A 831 -24.63 7.02 -37.66
CA VAL A 831 -25.88 6.34 -37.31
C VAL A 831 -25.75 5.77 -35.91
N GLY A 832 -26.74 5.99 -35.04
CA GLY A 832 -26.76 5.43 -33.67
C GLY A 832 -28.01 5.87 -32.93
N LEU A 833 -28.11 5.54 -31.67
CA LEU A 833 -29.24 5.88 -30.82
C LEU A 833 -29.30 7.39 -30.56
N PRO A 834 -30.51 8.00 -30.53
CA PRO A 834 -30.68 9.42 -30.21
C PRO A 834 -30.30 9.71 -28.76
N ILE A 835 -29.72 10.87 -28.52
CA ILE A 835 -29.33 11.37 -27.19
C ILE A 835 -30.42 12.36 -26.74
N ASP A 836 -31.08 12.06 -25.63
CA ASP A 836 -32.04 13.00 -25.00
C ASP A 836 -31.27 14.02 -24.14
N ALA A 837 -30.84 15.13 -24.75
CA ALA A 837 -30.08 16.16 -24.07
C ALA A 837 -31.00 17.33 -23.65
N GLU A 838 -30.99 17.67 -22.35
CA GLU A 838 -31.86 18.69 -21.75
C GLU A 838 -31.14 19.58 -20.75
N ILE A 839 -31.35 20.88 -20.88
CA ILE A 839 -31.11 21.89 -19.84
C ILE A 839 -32.47 22.42 -19.38
N LYS A 840 -32.72 22.36 -18.08
CA LYS A 840 -33.84 23.03 -17.45
C LYS A 840 -33.33 23.96 -16.36
N THR A 841 -33.62 25.25 -16.46
CA THR A 841 -33.17 26.21 -15.46
C THR A 841 -33.86 25.99 -14.12
N LEU A 842 -33.24 26.43 -13.02
CA LEU A 842 -33.98 26.57 -11.77
C LEU A 842 -35.19 27.55 -11.97
N PRO A 843 -36.19 27.50 -11.07
CA PRO A 843 -37.17 28.56 -11.03
C PRO A 843 -36.49 29.92 -10.99
N ILE A 844 -36.95 30.81 -11.86
CA ILE A 844 -36.41 32.16 -11.97
C ILE A 844 -36.95 32.99 -10.82
N ASP A 845 -36.22 33.05 -9.74
CA ASP A 845 -36.53 33.73 -8.52
C ASP A 845 -35.44 34.75 -8.19
N PHE A 846 -35.84 35.96 -7.86
CA PHE A 846 -34.94 37.06 -7.53
C PHE A 846 -35.54 38.01 -6.50
N THR A 847 -34.71 38.79 -5.85
CA THR A 847 -35.09 39.84 -4.93
C THR A 847 -34.82 41.18 -5.60
N ALA A 848 -35.81 42.05 -5.68
CA ALA A 848 -35.70 43.39 -6.19
C ALA A 848 -35.88 44.40 -5.05
N GLN A 849 -35.72 45.69 -5.34
CA GLN A 849 -35.87 46.74 -4.33
C GLN A 849 -37.24 46.80 -3.65
N ASP A 850 -38.29 46.33 -4.35
CA ASP A 850 -39.66 46.25 -3.89
C ASP A 850 -40.07 44.92 -3.23
N GLY A 851 -39.10 44.04 -2.99
CA GLY A 851 -39.23 42.75 -2.30
C GLY A 851 -38.93 41.54 -3.16
N THR A 852 -39.26 40.33 -2.65
CA THR A 852 -39.02 39.07 -3.35
C THR A 852 -40.10 38.81 -4.42
N TYR A 853 -39.65 38.21 -5.53
CA TYR A 853 -40.51 37.71 -6.61
C TYR A 853 -40.83 36.21 -6.50
N LEU A 854 -40.46 35.57 -5.42
CA LEU A 854 -40.64 34.12 -5.20
C LEU A 854 -42.11 33.70 -5.31
N SER A 855 -43.06 34.47 -4.76
CA SER A 855 -44.47 34.16 -4.74
C SER A 855 -45.31 34.95 -5.76
N ARG A 856 -44.66 35.73 -6.63
CA ARG A 856 -45.38 36.53 -7.64
C ARG A 856 -45.53 35.75 -8.92
N LYS A 857 -46.71 35.88 -9.58
CA LYS A 857 -46.85 35.39 -10.94
C LYS A 857 -46.01 36.23 -11.87
N LYS A 858 -45.24 35.57 -12.69
CA LYS A 858 -44.33 36.14 -13.68
C LYS A 858 -44.45 35.42 -15.01
N ARG A 859 -44.02 36.06 -16.06
CA ARG A 859 -44.04 35.52 -17.42
C ARG A 859 -42.76 35.81 -18.12
N ILE A 860 -42.18 34.84 -18.81
CA ILE A 860 -41.03 35.03 -19.70
C ILE A 860 -41.57 35.25 -21.11
N ALA A 861 -41.45 36.47 -21.59
CA ALA A 861 -41.93 36.85 -22.93
C ALA A 861 -40.95 36.45 -24.02
N SER A 862 -39.68 36.64 -23.74
CA SER A 862 -38.56 36.22 -24.60
C SER A 862 -37.34 35.90 -23.76
N PHE A 863 -36.35 35.27 -24.36
CA PHE A 863 -35.00 35.18 -23.78
C PHE A 863 -33.95 35.26 -24.88
N ILE A 864 -32.73 35.64 -24.51
CA ILE A 864 -31.58 35.60 -25.39
C ILE A 864 -30.70 34.43 -24.92
N ALA A 865 -30.44 33.48 -25.83
CA ALA A 865 -29.44 32.43 -25.63
C ALA A 865 -28.11 32.81 -26.32
N MET A 866 -27.02 32.79 -25.59
CA MET A 866 -25.68 32.91 -26.20
C MET A 866 -25.21 31.48 -26.53
N LEU A 867 -25.18 31.19 -27.81
CA LEU A 867 -24.84 29.84 -28.31
C LEU A 867 -23.43 29.88 -28.95
N LYS A 868 -22.68 28.82 -28.81
CA LYS A 868 -21.36 28.65 -29.42
C LYS A 868 -21.30 27.34 -30.19
N ASP A 869 -20.84 27.39 -31.44
CA ASP A 869 -20.64 26.20 -32.30
C ASP A 869 -21.87 25.26 -32.25
N SER A 870 -23.07 25.83 -32.44
CA SER A 870 -24.31 25.14 -32.19
C SER A 870 -25.18 25.08 -33.44
N ARG A 871 -26.04 24.06 -33.52
CA ARG A 871 -27.08 23.89 -34.55
C ARG A 871 -28.20 22.99 -33.99
N GLY A 872 -29.40 23.07 -34.58
CA GLY A 872 -30.58 22.32 -34.11
C GLY A 872 -31.11 22.87 -32.79
N GLY A 873 -31.81 22.05 -32.07
CA GLY A 873 -32.39 22.34 -30.76
C GLY A 873 -33.80 22.91 -30.74
N VAL A 874 -34.44 22.64 -29.62
CA VAL A 874 -35.78 23.13 -29.28
C VAL A 874 -35.78 23.83 -27.94
N TYR A 875 -36.71 24.73 -27.72
CA TYR A 875 -36.86 25.49 -26.48
C TYR A 875 -38.29 25.63 -26.04
N GLY A 876 -38.54 25.89 -24.80
CA GLY A 876 -39.87 26.15 -24.24
C GLY A 876 -39.85 26.51 -22.77
N MET A 877 -41.05 26.72 -22.23
CA MET A 877 -41.27 26.92 -20.78
C MET A 877 -41.92 25.66 -20.17
N ARG A 878 -42.38 24.76 -20.98
CA ARG A 878 -43.04 23.51 -20.59
C ARG A 878 -42.63 22.41 -21.58
N ASP A 879 -42.56 21.19 -21.09
CA ASP A 879 -42.16 20.04 -21.91
C ASP A 879 -43.15 19.69 -23.04
N ASP A 880 -44.42 20.05 -22.88
CA ASP A 880 -45.49 19.81 -23.85
C ASP A 880 -45.60 20.90 -24.92
N ALA A 881 -44.80 21.97 -24.86
CA ALA A 881 -44.87 23.13 -25.74
C ALA A 881 -43.49 23.64 -26.10
N LEU A 882 -42.75 22.85 -26.89
CA LEU A 882 -41.42 23.20 -27.38
C LEU A 882 -41.47 23.70 -28.81
N ASP A 883 -40.70 24.72 -29.13
CA ASP A 883 -40.51 25.31 -30.46
C ASP A 883 -39.09 25.12 -30.95
N GLU A 884 -38.88 24.97 -32.25
CA GLU A 884 -37.52 24.82 -32.83
C GLU A 884 -36.78 26.15 -32.89
N ILE A 885 -35.46 26.09 -32.66
CA ILE A 885 -34.50 27.18 -32.91
C ILE A 885 -34.27 27.25 -34.42
N LYS A 886 -34.55 28.40 -35.05
CA LYS A 886 -34.40 28.54 -36.49
C LYS A 886 -33.03 29.08 -36.87
N TRP A 887 -32.33 28.29 -37.66
CA TRP A 887 -30.95 28.57 -38.06
C TRP A 887 -30.80 28.98 -39.53
N ARG A 888 -31.68 28.45 -40.42
CA ARG A 888 -31.56 28.68 -41.86
C ARG A 888 -31.86 30.13 -42.21
N SER A 889 -30.97 30.72 -43.00
CA SER A 889 -31.13 32.13 -43.48
C SER A 889 -31.07 32.23 -45.00
N ASN A 890 -29.98 31.74 -45.62
CA ASN A 890 -29.69 31.87 -47.02
C ASN A 890 -29.00 30.67 -47.66
N GLU A 891 -28.86 29.57 -46.95
CA GLU A 891 -28.26 28.32 -47.42
C GLU A 891 -29.14 27.69 -48.53
N ALA A 892 -28.49 27.05 -49.54
CA ALA A 892 -29.18 26.37 -50.60
C ALA A 892 -29.98 25.15 -50.10
N TYR A 893 -30.96 24.72 -50.86
CA TYR A 893 -31.74 23.52 -50.51
C TYR A 893 -30.86 22.26 -50.60
N GLY A 894 -30.84 21.48 -49.53
CA GLY A 894 -30.02 20.24 -49.41
C GLY A 894 -28.60 20.45 -48.88
N GLU A 895 -28.13 21.69 -48.82
CA GLU A 895 -26.81 21.95 -48.17
C GLU A 895 -26.92 22.00 -46.66
N PRO A 896 -25.92 21.50 -45.93
CA PRO A 896 -25.87 21.56 -44.48
C PRO A 896 -25.68 23.01 -44.01
N ILE A 897 -26.34 23.35 -42.89
CA ILE A 897 -26.16 24.63 -42.21
C ILE A 897 -24.88 24.50 -41.37
N ALA A 898 -23.93 25.41 -41.48
CA ALA A 898 -22.73 25.45 -40.66
C ALA A 898 -23.07 25.69 -39.18
N LEU A 899 -22.16 25.27 -38.28
CA LEU A 899 -22.26 25.60 -36.86
C LEU A 899 -22.17 27.11 -36.66
N LYS A 900 -23.04 27.66 -35.80
CA LYS A 900 -23.11 29.10 -35.55
C LYS A 900 -22.73 29.44 -34.11
N THR A 901 -22.03 30.57 -33.96
CA THR A 901 -21.70 31.19 -32.67
C THR A 901 -22.34 32.56 -32.63
N GLU A 902 -23.51 32.68 -32.02
CA GLU A 902 -24.32 33.93 -32.05
C GLU A 902 -25.24 34.07 -30.83
N LYS A 903 -25.75 35.28 -30.66
CA LYS A 903 -26.82 35.59 -29.70
C LYS A 903 -28.16 35.39 -30.41
N VAL A 904 -28.90 34.38 -30.02
CA VAL A 904 -30.23 34.09 -30.57
C VAL A 904 -31.32 34.69 -29.67
N LYS A 905 -32.05 35.66 -30.13
CA LYS A 905 -33.25 36.13 -29.42
C LYS A 905 -34.43 35.23 -29.72
N ILE A 906 -34.94 34.61 -28.71
CA ILE A 906 -36.01 33.61 -28.76
C ILE A 906 -37.27 34.23 -28.16
N VAL A 907 -38.34 34.33 -28.95
CA VAL A 907 -39.67 34.81 -28.50
C VAL A 907 -40.52 33.62 -28.12
N VAL A 908 -40.98 33.58 -26.86
CA VAL A 908 -41.74 32.45 -26.34
C VAL A 908 -43.21 32.55 -26.79
N LYS A 909 -43.62 31.67 -27.70
CA LYS A 909 -44.98 31.70 -28.25
C LYS A 909 -46.05 31.24 -27.25
N SER A 910 -45.71 30.29 -26.37
CA SER A 910 -46.62 29.72 -25.36
C SER A 910 -46.41 30.32 -23.97
N ALA A 911 -45.97 31.56 -23.88
CA ALA A 911 -45.69 32.24 -22.61
C ALA A 911 -46.98 32.38 -21.77
N SER A 912 -47.01 31.81 -20.59
CA SER A 912 -48.06 31.84 -19.60
C SER A 912 -47.61 32.47 -18.28
N TRP A 913 -48.55 33.02 -17.50
CA TRP A 913 -48.26 33.51 -16.16
C TRP A 913 -48.20 32.37 -15.16
N SER A 914 -47.08 32.19 -14.46
CA SER A 914 -46.91 31.21 -13.41
C SER A 914 -46.01 31.77 -12.29
N GLU A 915 -46.15 31.22 -11.11
CA GLU A 915 -45.22 31.50 -9.98
C GLU A 915 -43.84 30.87 -10.22
N THR A 916 -43.80 29.68 -10.82
CA THR A 916 -42.59 28.97 -11.23
C THR A 916 -42.36 29.10 -12.72
N GLN A 917 -41.38 29.87 -13.14
CA GLN A 917 -40.98 29.98 -14.56
C GLN A 917 -39.62 29.37 -14.73
N GLN A 918 -39.46 28.49 -15.69
CA GLN A 918 -38.20 27.81 -16.05
C GLN A 918 -38.02 27.83 -17.55
N VAL A 919 -36.80 27.98 -18.01
CA VAL A 919 -36.44 27.84 -19.43
C VAL A 919 -35.97 26.42 -19.67
N ILE A 920 -36.54 25.77 -20.69
CA ILE A 920 -36.14 24.44 -21.14
C ILE A 920 -35.48 24.57 -22.51
N ILE A 921 -34.30 23.96 -22.66
CA ILE A 921 -33.58 23.81 -23.93
C ILE A 921 -33.28 22.33 -24.10
N LYS A 922 -33.68 21.77 -25.26
CA LYS A 922 -33.35 20.37 -25.59
C LYS A 922 -32.62 20.30 -26.94
N GLN A 923 -31.76 19.30 -27.07
CA GLN A 923 -31.14 18.96 -28.36
C GLN A 923 -31.55 17.54 -28.75
N PRO A 924 -32.63 17.43 -29.57
CA PRO A 924 -33.11 16.12 -30.04
C PRO A 924 -32.37 15.60 -31.26
N ASP A 925 -31.63 16.49 -31.98
CA ASP A 925 -30.90 16.15 -33.18
C ASP A 925 -29.50 15.67 -32.87
N PRO A 926 -28.89 14.82 -33.70
CA PRO A 926 -27.50 14.39 -33.53
C PRO A 926 -26.49 15.50 -33.89
N LEU A 927 -26.62 16.65 -33.23
CA LEU A 927 -25.88 17.87 -33.49
C LEU A 927 -25.32 18.51 -32.21
N PRO A 928 -24.23 19.27 -32.30
CA PRO A 928 -23.67 19.96 -31.14
C PRO A 928 -24.52 21.16 -30.72
N MET A 929 -24.59 21.38 -29.41
CA MET A 929 -25.16 22.58 -28.81
C MET A 929 -24.37 23.00 -27.59
N THR A 930 -23.87 24.23 -27.55
CA THR A 930 -23.23 24.85 -26.39
C THR A 930 -23.99 26.10 -25.99
N VAL A 931 -24.52 26.11 -24.80
CA VAL A 931 -25.21 27.25 -24.19
C VAL A 931 -24.27 27.96 -23.23
N LEU A 932 -23.80 29.13 -23.58
CA LEU A 932 -22.88 29.90 -22.74
C LEU A 932 -23.60 30.66 -21.64
N SER A 933 -24.73 31.28 -21.98
CA SER A 933 -25.54 32.03 -21.02
C SER A 933 -26.98 32.20 -21.52
N LEU A 934 -27.89 32.48 -20.59
CA LEU A 934 -29.30 32.74 -20.84
C LEU A 934 -29.70 34.09 -20.22
N ILE A 935 -30.46 34.88 -20.95
CA ILE A 935 -30.97 36.19 -20.49
C ILE A 935 -32.47 36.20 -20.69
N PRO A 936 -33.27 35.71 -19.76
CA PRO A 936 -34.75 35.80 -19.85
C PRO A 936 -35.23 37.25 -19.66
N GLU A 937 -36.22 37.64 -20.47
CA GLU A 937 -36.97 38.87 -20.35
C GLU A 937 -38.21 38.55 -19.52
N ILE A 938 -38.26 39.03 -18.28
CA ILE A 938 -39.26 38.71 -17.29
C ILE A 938 -40.26 39.86 -17.20
N GLU A 939 -41.54 39.54 -17.33
CA GLU A 939 -42.66 40.45 -17.00
C GLU A 939 -43.24 39.95 -15.66
N GLY A 940 -43.40 40.85 -14.70
CA GLY A 940 -43.98 40.58 -13.38
C GLY A 940 -44.79 41.71 -12.82
#